data_8fcd32ffc9df72df0c0a94344489ba84
#
_entry.id   8fcd32ffc9df72df0c0a94344489ba84
#
_cell.length_a   1.000
_cell.length_b   1.000
_cell.length_c   1.000
_cell.angle_alpha   90.00
_cell.angle_beta   90.00
_cell.angle_gamma   90.00
#
_symmetry.space_group_name_H-M   'P 1'
#
loop_
_entity.id
_entity.type
_entity.pdbx_description
1 polymer ?
#
loop_
_entity_poly.entity_id
_entity_poly.type
_entity_poly.pdbx_seq_one_letter_code
_entity_poly.pdbx_strand_id
1 'polypeptide(L)'
;VEEDACTRPLTPHDCRLRDCTYAAPIYVDVEYTRGKELVVRRGHSGRVLIGRLPLMLRSSHCVLAGASEEQLARLGECPLDPGGYFIVKGTEKVVLIQEQLSKNRIILDLDAKGAVCASVTSSTHERKSKTHITARAGRLYLRHNSLGDDVPLCIVLRAMGAVCDQEIVSLVGGGANVAHLLAPSIQEAAVVGVHTQQQALDWLGAKVRLPRGNSGSGPSSSGAAPPAPPAAGAAAGAAPAGAPPTRARRSRADEARDVLAGVVLAHVPVDRYDFSAKVQYVCAMAARVLAAQADPAQLDDKDYYGNKRLELAGQLLGLLFEDLFKRLNAELRRAADTGLSRANRAGAFDVLKCIRTDTITNGLEHALASGNWTVKRFRMDRKGVTQVLSRLSFISALGMMTRINSQFEKTRKVSGPRALQPSQWGMLCPSDTPEGEACGLVKNLALMTHVTTDEEEEPLRRLAFALGTEPLPLLAGAQLGATGAALVFLNGHVLGAHRWPARFAERLRALRRAGRLGEFVSVHAVAGRCYIASDGGRVCRPLIIVRDGTPAVTDAHLAALRAKTLAFVDFIERGLVEYLDVNEENDSLIALTPAHVTRSTTHLEIEPFTILGVVAGLIPYPHHNQSPRNTYQCAMGKQAMGAVAFNQNI
;
A
#
# COMPACT_ATOMS: atom_id res chain seq x y z
N VAL A 1 -23.05 14.72 25.56
CA VAL A 1 -23.51 15.69 26.57
C VAL A 1 -24.24 16.79 25.83
N GLU A 2 -25.45 17.03 26.22
CA GLU A 2 -26.35 17.94 25.56
C GLU A 2 -26.56 19.22 26.34
N GLU A 3 -27.05 20.26 25.68
CA GLU A 3 -27.32 21.57 26.29
C GLU A 3 -28.31 21.49 27.45
N ASP A 4 -29.21 20.49 27.42
CA ASP A 4 -30.23 20.27 28.46
C ASP A 4 -29.76 19.42 29.64
N ALA A 5 -28.45 19.26 29.86
CA ALA A 5 -27.85 18.40 30.88
C ALA A 5 -28.24 16.90 30.76
N CYS A 6 -28.88 16.48 29.69
CA CYS A 6 -29.18 15.08 29.39
C CYS A 6 -28.02 14.43 28.66
N THR A 7 -27.55 13.28 29.17
CA THR A 7 -26.57 12.45 28.47
C THR A 7 -27.27 11.41 27.62
N ARG A 8 -27.36 11.65 26.32
CA ARG A 8 -27.80 10.66 25.34
C ARG A 8 -26.65 10.26 24.43
N PRO A 9 -26.66 9.01 23.91
CA PRO A 9 -25.70 8.64 22.86
C PRO A 9 -25.97 9.49 21.62
N LEU A 10 -24.91 9.98 20.99
CA LEU A 10 -24.98 10.73 19.74
C LEU A 10 -25.43 9.79 18.62
N THR A 11 -26.52 10.13 17.92
CA THR A 11 -27.04 9.35 16.80
C THR A 11 -26.63 9.96 15.46
N PRO A 12 -26.49 9.17 14.38
CA PRO A 12 -26.22 9.71 13.05
C PRO A 12 -27.32 10.67 12.58
N HIS A 13 -28.58 10.40 12.90
CA HIS A 13 -29.72 11.26 12.58
C HIS A 13 -29.58 12.64 13.23
N ASP A 14 -29.25 12.69 14.53
CA ASP A 14 -29.00 13.96 15.23
C ASP A 14 -27.87 14.73 14.58
N CYS A 15 -26.80 14.04 14.16
CA CYS A 15 -25.68 14.69 13.50
C CYS A 15 -26.05 15.34 12.16
N ARG A 16 -26.94 14.72 11.37
CA ARG A 16 -27.43 15.31 10.11
C ARG A 16 -28.28 16.55 10.35
N LEU A 17 -29.15 16.50 11.37
CA LEU A 17 -30.06 17.61 11.68
C LEU A 17 -29.36 18.81 12.33
N ARG A 18 -28.31 18.56 13.12
CA ARG A 18 -27.60 19.57 13.92
C ARG A 18 -26.26 20.01 13.32
N ASP A 19 -25.99 19.65 12.07
CA ASP A 19 -24.73 19.94 11.37
C ASP A 19 -23.46 19.56 12.16
N CYS A 20 -23.56 18.46 12.92
CA CYS A 20 -22.45 17.94 13.71
C CYS A 20 -21.68 16.84 12.98
N THR A 21 -20.47 16.56 13.46
CA THR A 21 -19.69 15.42 12.98
C THR A 21 -19.97 14.17 13.84
N TYR A 22 -20.34 13.06 13.21
CA TYR A 22 -20.53 11.79 13.88
C TYR A 22 -19.17 11.15 14.16
N ALA A 23 -18.68 11.29 15.41
CA ALA A 23 -17.35 10.87 15.81
C ALA A 23 -17.34 10.29 17.22
N ALA A 24 -16.44 9.34 17.46
CA ALA A 24 -16.16 8.78 18.78
C ALA A 24 -14.93 9.46 19.40
N PRO A 25 -14.93 9.70 20.73
CA PRO A 25 -13.79 10.26 21.44
C PRO A 25 -12.68 9.21 21.59
N ILE A 26 -11.42 9.64 21.43
CA ILE A 26 -10.23 8.84 21.67
C ILE A 26 -9.63 9.22 23.01
N TYR A 27 -9.62 8.28 23.95
CA TYR A 27 -9.01 8.45 25.26
C TYR A 27 -7.72 7.67 25.36
N VAL A 28 -6.73 8.23 26.05
CA VAL A 28 -5.46 7.58 26.34
C VAL A 28 -5.17 7.60 27.84
N ASP A 29 -4.52 6.55 28.31
CA ASP A 29 -3.91 6.53 29.62
C ASP A 29 -2.52 7.17 29.50
N VAL A 30 -2.21 8.11 30.39
CA VAL A 30 -0.96 8.86 30.37
C VAL A 30 -0.17 8.57 31.64
N GLU A 31 1.09 8.20 31.46
CA GLU A 31 2.04 7.97 32.54
C GLU A 31 3.32 8.74 32.23
N TYR A 32 3.77 9.56 33.20
CA TYR A 32 5.02 10.28 33.06
C TYR A 32 5.70 10.52 34.40
N THR A 33 7.01 10.66 34.40
CA THR A 33 7.80 10.97 35.58
C THR A 33 8.13 12.45 35.62
N ARG A 34 7.92 13.07 36.79
CA ARG A 34 8.31 14.45 37.08
C ARG A 34 9.28 14.46 38.26
N GLY A 35 10.58 14.54 37.96
CA GLY A 35 11.62 14.35 38.96
C GLY A 35 11.59 12.92 39.52
N LYS A 36 11.23 12.77 40.83
CA LYS A 36 11.06 11.47 41.50
C LYS A 36 9.62 10.99 41.56
N GLU A 37 8.66 11.83 41.17
CA GLU A 37 7.23 11.51 41.23
C GLU A 37 6.78 10.85 39.92
N LEU A 38 6.08 9.72 40.03
CA LEU A 38 5.38 9.07 38.95
C LEU A 38 3.93 9.57 38.91
N VAL A 39 3.55 10.27 37.86
CA VAL A 39 2.19 10.73 37.64
C VAL A 39 1.48 9.77 36.68
N VAL A 40 0.42 9.13 37.17
CA VAL A 40 -0.37 8.16 36.41
C VAL A 40 -1.79 8.67 36.28
N ARG A 41 -2.28 8.75 35.04
CA ARG A 41 -3.67 9.08 34.71
C ARG A 41 -4.28 7.92 33.95
N ARG A 42 -5.04 7.08 34.65
CA ARG A 42 -5.68 5.86 34.14
C ARG A 42 -7.13 5.75 34.60
N GLY A 43 -7.90 4.89 33.95
CA GLY A 43 -9.27 4.57 34.32
C GLY A 43 -10.31 5.61 33.88
N HIS A 44 -11.60 5.33 34.16
CA HIS A 44 -12.71 6.12 33.65
C HIS A 44 -12.66 7.62 33.98
N SER A 45 -12.18 7.98 35.16
CA SER A 45 -12.08 9.39 35.60
C SER A 45 -10.72 10.04 35.35
N GLY A 46 -9.70 9.27 34.93
CA GLY A 46 -8.33 9.74 34.71
C GLY A 46 -7.87 9.77 33.26
N ARG A 47 -8.61 9.17 32.35
CA ARG A 47 -8.27 9.15 30.92
C ARG A 47 -8.27 10.54 30.30
N VAL A 48 -7.33 10.77 29.40
CA VAL A 48 -7.14 12.04 28.72
C VAL A 48 -7.67 11.94 27.30
N LEU A 49 -8.57 12.84 26.94
CA LEU A 49 -9.07 12.99 25.57
C LEU A 49 -7.96 13.57 24.70
N ILE A 50 -7.62 12.93 23.59
CA ILE A 50 -6.63 13.41 22.60
C ILE A 50 -7.26 13.86 21.28
N GLY A 51 -8.49 13.48 21.01
CA GLY A 51 -9.20 13.85 19.80
C GLY A 51 -10.47 13.05 19.60
N ARG A 52 -11.16 13.30 18.48
CA ARG A 52 -12.34 12.57 18.07
C ARG A 52 -12.10 11.94 16.69
N LEU A 53 -12.47 10.67 16.54
CA LEU A 53 -12.38 9.92 15.29
C LEU A 53 -13.75 9.85 14.62
N PRO A 54 -13.94 10.40 13.41
CA PRO A 54 -15.16 10.20 12.64
C PRO A 54 -15.42 8.71 12.42
N LEU A 55 -16.65 8.28 12.64
CA LEU A 55 -17.06 6.89 12.49
C LEU A 55 -17.78 6.66 11.16
N MET A 56 -17.42 5.56 10.50
CA MET A 56 -18.19 5.07 9.35
C MET A 56 -19.50 4.46 9.84
N LEU A 57 -20.62 4.82 9.23
CA LEU A 57 -21.92 4.27 9.57
C LEU A 57 -21.95 2.76 9.32
N ARG A 58 -22.61 2.03 10.22
CA ARG A 58 -22.68 0.57 10.28
C ARG A 58 -21.34 -0.15 10.45
N SER A 59 -20.29 0.55 10.85
CA SER A 59 -19.06 -0.09 11.32
C SER A 59 -19.26 -0.71 12.71
N SER A 60 -18.33 -1.55 13.17
CA SER A 60 -18.41 -2.25 14.46
C SER A 60 -18.63 -1.35 15.68
N HIS A 61 -18.14 -0.11 15.65
CA HIS A 61 -18.30 0.88 16.72
C HIS A 61 -19.45 1.85 16.51
N CYS A 62 -20.18 1.72 15.40
CA CYS A 62 -21.36 2.55 15.13
C CYS A 62 -22.54 2.07 15.98
N VAL A 63 -23.36 3.01 16.46
CA VAL A 63 -24.61 2.70 17.21
C VAL A 63 -25.57 1.84 16.39
N LEU A 64 -25.48 1.90 15.05
CA LEU A 64 -26.34 1.14 14.14
C LEU A 64 -25.86 -0.30 13.91
N ALA A 65 -24.68 -0.68 14.43
CA ALA A 65 -24.13 -2.03 14.23
C ALA A 65 -24.99 -3.08 14.94
N GLY A 66 -25.48 -4.07 14.18
CA GLY A 66 -26.29 -5.17 14.73
C GLY A 66 -27.69 -4.77 15.22
N ALA A 67 -28.14 -3.53 14.96
CA ALA A 67 -29.47 -3.07 15.34
C ALA A 67 -30.55 -3.74 14.49
N SER A 68 -31.69 -4.11 15.13
CA SER A 68 -32.87 -4.62 14.45
C SER A 68 -33.58 -3.51 13.68
N GLU A 69 -34.44 -3.89 12.73
CA GLU A 69 -35.23 -2.92 11.94
C GLU A 69 -36.07 -1.98 12.83
N GLU A 70 -36.67 -2.51 13.91
CA GLU A 70 -37.42 -1.71 14.87
C GLU A 70 -36.51 -0.69 15.62
N GLN A 71 -35.30 -1.11 15.99
CA GLN A 71 -34.34 -0.24 16.65
C GLN A 71 -33.85 0.86 15.71
N LEU A 72 -33.57 0.52 14.45
CA LEU A 72 -33.23 1.49 13.41
C LEU A 72 -34.32 2.52 13.18
N ALA A 73 -35.59 2.05 13.10
CA ALA A 73 -36.75 2.94 12.95
C ALA A 73 -36.88 3.92 14.14
N ARG A 74 -36.65 3.45 15.39
CA ARG A 74 -36.63 4.32 16.59
C ARG A 74 -35.52 5.36 16.57
N LEU A 75 -34.38 5.03 15.96
CA LEU A 75 -33.26 5.95 15.78
C LEU A 75 -33.43 6.89 14.57
N GLY A 76 -34.52 6.77 13.81
CA GLY A 76 -34.76 7.56 12.61
C GLY A 76 -33.92 7.15 11.41
N GLU A 77 -33.39 5.92 11.39
CA GLU A 77 -32.52 5.41 10.33
C GLU A 77 -33.24 4.38 9.45
N CYS A 78 -32.99 4.46 8.15
CA CYS A 78 -33.58 3.51 7.19
C CYS A 78 -32.88 2.12 7.30
N PRO A 79 -33.65 1.01 7.48
CA PRO A 79 -33.06 -0.33 7.50
C PRO A 79 -32.33 -0.72 6.22
N LEU A 80 -32.75 -0.17 5.08
CA LEU A 80 -32.19 -0.44 3.75
C LEU A 80 -30.93 0.39 3.46
N ASP A 81 -30.60 1.40 4.27
CA ASP A 81 -29.39 2.21 4.05
C ASP A 81 -28.14 1.34 4.24
N PRO A 82 -27.24 1.28 3.24
CA PRO A 82 -26.06 0.39 3.30
C PRO A 82 -25.01 0.84 4.32
N GLY A 83 -25.01 2.10 4.77
CA GLY A 83 -23.91 2.67 5.54
C GLY A 83 -22.65 2.85 4.68
N GLY A 84 -21.46 2.76 5.28
CA GLY A 84 -20.18 2.87 4.57
C GLY A 84 -19.77 4.31 4.26
N TYR A 85 -20.42 5.31 4.83
CA TYR A 85 -20.09 6.73 4.68
C TYR A 85 -19.90 7.40 6.04
N PHE A 86 -19.41 8.63 6.02
CA PHE A 86 -19.17 9.45 7.19
C PHE A 86 -20.11 10.65 7.19
N ILE A 87 -20.52 11.09 8.39
CA ILE A 87 -21.24 12.35 8.56
C ILE A 87 -20.26 13.36 9.14
N VAL A 88 -19.95 14.38 8.35
CA VAL A 88 -19.02 15.46 8.72
C VAL A 88 -19.72 16.79 8.57
N LYS A 89 -19.92 17.50 9.69
CA LYS A 89 -20.67 18.77 9.72
C LYS A 89 -22.02 18.66 9.01
N GLY A 90 -22.78 17.63 9.38
CA GLY A 90 -24.10 17.35 8.82
C GLY A 90 -24.11 16.77 7.40
N THR A 91 -23.00 16.80 6.68
CA THR A 91 -22.92 16.33 5.30
C THR A 91 -22.45 14.89 5.24
N GLU A 92 -23.12 14.05 4.46
CA GLU A 92 -22.72 12.68 4.20
C GLU A 92 -21.55 12.64 3.20
N LYS A 93 -20.43 12.07 3.61
CA LYS A 93 -19.20 11.99 2.84
C LYS A 93 -18.75 10.55 2.64
N VAL A 94 -18.41 10.18 1.42
CA VAL A 94 -17.88 8.87 1.05
C VAL A 94 -16.40 9.00 0.76
N VAL A 95 -15.58 8.17 1.39
CA VAL A 95 -14.16 8.01 1.03
C VAL A 95 -14.10 7.00 -0.11
N LEU A 96 -13.81 7.46 -1.32
CA LEU A 96 -13.71 6.62 -2.50
C LEU A 96 -12.49 5.69 -2.42
N ILE A 97 -12.64 4.48 -2.88
CA ILE A 97 -11.54 3.51 -3.01
C ILE A 97 -10.49 4.09 -3.97
N GLN A 98 -9.22 4.10 -3.56
CA GLN A 98 -8.11 4.62 -4.35
C GLN A 98 -7.30 3.48 -4.95
N GLU A 99 -7.17 3.49 -6.28
CA GLU A 99 -6.33 2.55 -7.02
C GLU A 99 -4.89 3.05 -7.06
N GLN A 100 -3.91 2.19 -6.77
CA GLN A 100 -2.49 2.50 -6.88
C GLN A 100 -1.68 1.28 -7.33
N LEU A 101 -0.47 1.51 -7.82
CA LEU A 101 0.48 0.44 -8.09
C LEU A 101 0.94 -0.23 -6.79
N SER A 102 1.20 -1.53 -6.85
CA SER A 102 1.72 -2.29 -5.70
C SER A 102 3.06 -1.72 -5.24
N LYS A 103 3.24 -1.68 -3.91
CA LYS A 103 4.49 -1.28 -3.26
C LYS A 103 5.41 -2.49 -3.11
N ASN A 104 6.70 -2.24 -2.93
CA ASN A 104 7.72 -3.25 -2.62
C ASN A 104 7.86 -4.37 -3.66
N ARG A 105 7.35 -4.17 -4.86
CA ARG A 105 7.40 -5.14 -5.95
C ARG A 105 8.25 -4.61 -7.11
N ILE A 106 9.01 -5.51 -7.74
CA ILE A 106 9.79 -5.20 -8.94
C ILE A 106 8.83 -5.17 -10.14
N ILE A 107 8.74 -4.02 -10.80
CA ILE A 107 7.93 -3.82 -12.01
C ILE A 107 8.87 -3.44 -13.14
N LEU A 108 8.83 -4.19 -14.24
CA LEU A 108 9.57 -3.92 -15.47
C LEU A 108 8.72 -3.08 -16.43
N ASP A 109 9.32 -2.04 -16.96
CA ASP A 109 8.65 -1.11 -17.88
C ASP A 109 9.65 -0.50 -18.86
N LEU A 110 9.16 0.19 -19.86
CA LEU A 110 9.97 1.00 -20.76
C LEU A 110 10.03 2.45 -20.26
N ASP A 111 11.23 3.02 -20.21
CA ASP A 111 11.41 4.44 -19.95
C ASP A 111 10.89 5.26 -21.15
N ALA A 112 10.68 6.56 -20.97
CA ALA A 112 10.26 7.49 -22.05
C ALA A 112 11.16 7.45 -23.30
N LYS A 113 12.37 6.93 -23.18
CA LYS A 113 13.34 6.73 -24.26
C LYS A 113 13.33 5.32 -24.87
N GLY A 114 12.40 4.46 -24.46
CA GLY A 114 12.32 3.06 -24.91
C GLY A 114 13.35 2.12 -24.24
N ALA A 115 14.07 2.55 -23.23
CA ALA A 115 15.01 1.70 -22.50
C ALA A 115 14.29 0.86 -21.45
N VAL A 116 14.67 -0.42 -21.29
CA VAL A 116 14.12 -1.31 -20.26
C VAL A 116 14.53 -0.80 -18.87
N CYS A 117 13.55 -0.68 -18.01
CA CYS A 117 13.69 -0.16 -16.65
C CYS A 117 12.97 -1.06 -15.64
N ALA A 118 13.68 -1.52 -14.61
CA ALA A 118 13.05 -2.10 -13.42
C ALA A 118 12.82 -1.01 -12.38
N SER A 119 11.61 -0.86 -11.90
CA SER A 119 11.25 0.11 -10.87
C SER A 119 10.68 -0.57 -9.63
N VAL A 120 11.08 -0.10 -8.46
CA VAL A 120 10.53 -0.53 -7.16
C VAL A 120 10.11 0.70 -6.37
N THR A 121 8.85 0.77 -5.99
CA THR A 121 8.37 1.75 -5.02
C THR A 121 8.47 1.15 -3.63
N SER A 122 9.56 1.45 -2.96
CA SER A 122 9.83 1.00 -1.60
C SER A 122 9.06 1.84 -0.59
N SER A 123 8.25 1.24 0.23
CA SER A 123 7.44 1.91 1.25
C SER A 123 7.54 1.19 2.59
N THR A 124 7.91 1.95 3.62
CA THR A 124 7.89 1.54 5.02
C THR A 124 7.02 2.50 5.81
N HIS A 125 6.77 2.23 7.09
CA HIS A 125 6.05 3.17 7.97
C HIS A 125 6.70 4.55 8.07
N GLU A 126 8.00 4.65 7.85
CA GLU A 126 8.74 5.90 8.02
C GLU A 126 8.92 6.65 6.70
N ARG A 127 9.09 5.93 5.60
CA ARG A 127 9.60 6.49 4.35
C ARG A 127 9.03 5.81 3.11
N LYS A 128 8.86 6.60 2.05
CA LYS A 128 8.56 6.11 0.71
C LYS A 128 9.64 6.61 -0.25
N SER A 129 10.25 5.70 -1.00
CA SER A 129 11.27 6.00 -2.00
C SER A 129 11.04 5.18 -3.27
N LYS A 130 11.57 5.63 -4.38
CA LYS A 130 11.50 4.91 -5.66
C LYS A 130 12.90 4.70 -6.20
N THR A 131 13.23 3.44 -6.48
CA THR A 131 14.52 3.02 -7.04
C THR A 131 14.27 2.48 -8.44
N HIS A 132 15.11 2.89 -9.38
CA HIS A 132 15.07 2.40 -10.75
C HIS A 132 16.42 1.80 -11.13
N ILE A 133 16.39 0.69 -11.88
CA ILE A 133 17.55 0.18 -12.61
C ILE A 133 17.22 0.27 -14.09
N THR A 134 17.99 1.04 -14.84
CA THR A 134 17.79 1.28 -16.27
C THR A 134 18.96 0.74 -17.06
N ALA A 135 18.64 0.12 -18.21
CA ALA A 135 19.66 -0.32 -19.16
C ALA A 135 19.80 0.72 -20.28
N ARG A 136 21.00 1.28 -20.46
CA ARG A 136 21.31 2.24 -21.52
C ARG A 136 22.61 1.88 -22.20
N ALA A 137 22.59 1.78 -23.51
CA ALA A 137 23.79 1.42 -24.32
C ALA A 137 24.53 0.17 -23.79
N GLY A 138 23.77 -0.87 -23.37
CA GLY A 138 24.34 -2.11 -22.83
C GLY A 138 24.88 -2.00 -21.39
N ARG A 139 24.70 -0.87 -20.72
CA ARG A 139 25.16 -0.64 -19.34
C ARG A 139 23.99 -0.46 -18.39
N LEU A 140 24.16 -0.89 -17.14
CA LEU A 140 23.14 -0.82 -16.09
C LEU A 140 23.42 0.34 -15.13
N TYR A 141 22.41 1.16 -14.89
CA TYR A 141 22.47 2.30 -13.99
C TYR A 141 21.39 2.22 -12.92
N LEU A 142 21.75 2.54 -11.68
CA LEU A 142 20.82 2.75 -10.59
C LEU A 142 20.49 4.23 -10.48
N ARG A 143 19.18 4.54 -10.47
CA ARG A 143 18.66 5.91 -10.33
C ARG A 143 17.83 6.00 -9.05
N HIS A 144 18.14 6.98 -8.22
CA HIS A 144 17.41 7.24 -6.98
C HIS A 144 17.40 8.74 -6.66
N ASN A 145 16.32 9.23 -6.03
CA ASN A 145 16.16 10.66 -5.74
C ASN A 145 17.19 11.23 -4.74
N SER A 146 17.77 10.39 -3.88
CA SER A 146 18.85 10.78 -2.96
C SER A 146 20.22 10.89 -3.61
N LEU A 147 20.36 10.42 -4.85
CA LEU A 147 21.57 10.50 -5.64
C LEU A 147 21.47 11.62 -6.67
N GLY A 148 22.56 12.30 -6.93
CA GLY A 148 22.60 13.43 -7.87
C GLY A 148 22.38 13.00 -9.32
N ASP A 149 23.00 11.90 -9.70
CA ASP A 149 23.05 11.36 -11.05
C ASP A 149 22.70 9.88 -11.09
N ASP A 150 22.55 9.36 -12.30
CA ASP A 150 22.45 7.91 -12.52
C ASP A 150 23.82 7.28 -12.20
N VAL A 151 23.83 6.28 -11.33
CA VAL A 151 25.06 5.64 -10.81
C VAL A 151 25.25 4.29 -11.48
N PRO A 152 26.48 3.94 -11.99
CA PRO A 152 26.75 2.61 -12.51
C PRO A 152 26.44 1.53 -11.47
N LEU A 153 25.70 0.49 -11.88
CA LEU A 153 25.19 -0.52 -10.95
C LEU A 153 26.31 -1.26 -10.22
N CYS A 154 27.42 -1.58 -10.90
CA CYS A 154 28.54 -2.29 -10.29
C CYS A 154 29.19 -1.49 -9.16
N ILE A 155 29.24 -0.15 -9.24
CA ILE A 155 29.74 0.70 -8.15
C ILE A 155 28.83 0.61 -6.92
N VAL A 156 27.50 0.57 -7.13
CA VAL A 156 26.55 0.43 -6.03
C VAL A 156 26.70 -0.94 -5.36
N LEU A 157 26.84 -2.02 -6.14
CA LEU A 157 27.03 -3.37 -5.61
C LEU A 157 28.35 -3.50 -4.84
N ARG A 158 29.44 -2.90 -5.33
CA ARG A 158 30.72 -2.83 -4.61
C ARG A 158 30.60 -2.05 -3.29
N ALA A 159 29.87 -0.92 -3.30
CA ALA A 159 29.62 -0.15 -2.07
C ALA A 159 28.80 -0.93 -1.04
N MET A 160 27.92 -1.80 -1.49
CA MET A 160 27.13 -2.70 -0.64
C MET A 160 27.89 -3.96 -0.20
N GLY A 161 29.13 -4.19 -0.67
CA GLY A 161 29.98 -5.28 -0.21
C GLY A 161 30.27 -6.39 -1.22
N ALA A 162 29.65 -6.41 -2.40
CA ALA A 162 29.97 -7.34 -3.48
C ALA A 162 31.22 -6.82 -4.23
N VAL A 163 32.40 -7.18 -3.78
CA VAL A 163 33.67 -6.64 -4.30
C VAL A 163 34.14 -7.38 -5.53
N CYS A 164 33.93 -8.70 -5.60
CA CYS A 164 34.39 -9.54 -6.68
C CYS A 164 33.44 -9.49 -7.89
N ASP A 165 33.97 -9.25 -9.08
CA ASP A 165 33.18 -9.20 -10.32
C ASP A 165 32.51 -10.56 -10.63
N GLN A 166 33.21 -11.66 -10.32
CA GLN A 166 32.68 -13.02 -10.46
C GLN A 166 31.48 -13.25 -9.52
N GLU A 167 31.54 -12.70 -8.32
CA GLU A 167 30.43 -12.74 -7.36
C GLU A 167 29.21 -12.00 -7.92
N ILE A 168 29.40 -10.78 -8.46
CA ILE A 168 28.33 -9.99 -9.07
C ILE A 168 27.66 -10.77 -10.22
N VAL A 169 28.46 -11.38 -11.11
CA VAL A 169 27.93 -12.18 -12.22
C VAL A 169 27.17 -13.40 -11.70
N SER A 170 27.68 -14.10 -10.69
CA SER A 170 27.03 -15.29 -10.12
C SER A 170 25.70 -14.96 -9.43
N LEU A 171 25.62 -13.82 -8.72
CA LEU A 171 24.39 -13.35 -8.05
C LEU A 171 23.32 -12.89 -9.03
N VAL A 172 23.70 -12.33 -10.19
CA VAL A 172 22.75 -11.90 -11.22
C VAL A 172 22.19 -13.08 -12.03
N GLY A 173 22.92 -14.20 -12.13
CA GLY A 173 22.37 -15.37 -12.84
C GLY A 173 23.39 -16.40 -13.33
N GLY A 174 24.68 -16.17 -13.13
CA GLY A 174 25.74 -17.17 -13.28
C GLY A 174 26.02 -17.77 -14.65
N GLY A 175 25.25 -17.43 -15.69
CA GLY A 175 25.43 -17.97 -17.04
C GLY A 175 26.42 -17.16 -17.90
N ALA A 176 27.03 -17.80 -18.91
CA ALA A 176 27.93 -17.13 -19.86
C ALA A 176 27.27 -15.93 -20.57
N ASN A 177 25.97 -16.04 -20.90
CA ASN A 177 25.20 -14.97 -21.51
C ASN A 177 25.06 -13.77 -20.57
N VAL A 178 24.82 -14.00 -19.27
CA VAL A 178 24.73 -12.95 -18.26
C VAL A 178 26.07 -12.24 -18.08
N ALA A 179 27.18 -13.00 -18.05
CA ALA A 179 28.52 -12.44 -17.98
C ALA A 179 28.83 -11.51 -19.17
N HIS A 180 28.47 -11.92 -20.39
CA HIS A 180 28.63 -11.10 -21.59
C HIS A 180 27.82 -9.79 -21.53
N LEU A 181 26.56 -9.86 -21.07
CA LEU A 181 25.68 -8.69 -20.95
C LEU A 181 26.10 -7.73 -19.83
N LEU A 182 26.75 -8.22 -18.76
CA LEU A 182 27.28 -7.40 -17.66
C LEU A 182 28.66 -6.83 -17.93
N ALA A 183 29.44 -7.39 -18.85
CA ALA A 183 30.82 -6.98 -19.13
C ALA A 183 30.96 -5.47 -19.37
N PRO A 184 30.10 -4.77 -20.14
CA PRO A 184 30.21 -3.32 -20.32
C PRO A 184 30.03 -2.51 -19.03
N SER A 185 29.16 -2.99 -18.10
CA SER A 185 28.93 -2.34 -16.80
C SER A 185 30.10 -2.54 -15.84
N ILE A 186 30.74 -3.71 -15.88
CA ILE A 186 31.94 -4.02 -15.09
C ILE A 186 33.14 -3.19 -15.60
N GLN A 187 33.32 -3.12 -16.93
CA GLN A 187 34.34 -2.30 -17.55
C GLN A 187 34.21 -0.81 -17.19
N GLU A 188 32.98 -0.28 -17.17
CA GLU A 188 32.74 1.11 -16.77
C GLU A 188 33.19 1.38 -15.34
N ALA A 189 32.89 0.47 -14.40
CA ALA A 189 33.35 0.60 -13.01
C ALA A 189 34.89 0.53 -12.88
N ALA A 190 35.52 -0.27 -13.72
CA ALA A 190 36.99 -0.35 -13.78
C ALA A 190 37.60 0.93 -14.36
N VAL A 191 37.03 1.51 -15.42
CA VAL A 191 37.45 2.78 -16.01
C VAL A 191 37.34 3.94 -15.01
N VAL A 192 36.30 3.95 -14.16
CA VAL A 192 36.14 4.93 -13.08
C VAL A 192 37.19 4.76 -11.97
N GLY A 193 37.90 3.64 -11.94
CA GLY A 193 38.97 3.37 -10.95
C GLY A 193 38.44 2.95 -9.58
N VAL A 194 37.22 2.43 -9.50
CA VAL A 194 36.59 1.98 -8.25
C VAL A 194 36.71 0.46 -8.14
N HIS A 195 37.61 -0.02 -7.28
CA HIS A 195 37.87 -1.45 -7.11
C HIS A 195 37.55 -1.98 -5.72
N THR A 196 37.55 -1.12 -4.70
CA THR A 196 37.29 -1.50 -3.31
C THR A 196 35.98 -0.92 -2.80
N GLN A 197 35.43 -1.53 -1.74
CA GLN A 197 34.19 -1.04 -1.10
C GLN A 197 34.35 0.41 -0.59
N GLN A 198 35.49 0.75 0.00
CA GLN A 198 35.72 2.10 0.52
C GLN A 198 35.77 3.13 -0.59
N GLN A 199 36.46 2.84 -1.70
CA GLN A 199 36.46 3.73 -2.87
C GLN A 199 35.06 3.91 -3.45
N ALA A 200 34.24 2.86 -3.47
CA ALA A 200 32.86 2.93 -3.93
C ALA A 200 32.01 3.81 -3.02
N LEU A 201 32.15 3.69 -1.70
CA LEU A 201 31.46 4.53 -0.73
C LEU A 201 31.89 6.01 -0.81
N ASP A 202 33.16 6.28 -0.98
CA ASP A 202 33.67 7.65 -1.15
C ASP A 202 33.17 8.29 -2.44
N TRP A 203 33.17 7.53 -3.53
CA TRP A 203 32.63 7.95 -4.82
C TRP A 203 31.13 8.24 -4.77
N LEU A 204 30.36 7.36 -4.13
CA LEU A 204 28.92 7.56 -3.90
C LEU A 204 28.64 8.76 -2.98
N GLY A 205 29.44 8.93 -1.93
CA GLY A 205 29.31 10.05 -0.98
C GLY A 205 29.43 11.41 -1.64
N ALA A 206 30.23 11.52 -2.71
CA ALA A 206 30.31 12.74 -3.51
C ALA A 206 29.01 13.04 -4.30
N LYS A 207 28.21 12.01 -4.59
CA LYS A 207 26.96 12.11 -5.37
C LYS A 207 25.69 12.13 -4.51
N VAL A 208 25.79 11.91 -3.20
CA VAL A 208 24.64 11.97 -2.28
C VAL A 208 24.14 13.41 -2.19
N ARG A 209 22.84 13.58 -2.45
CA ARG A 209 22.14 14.85 -2.21
C ARG A 209 21.76 14.93 -0.74
N LEU A 210 22.47 15.77 0.00
CA LEU A 210 22.05 16.09 1.37
C LEU A 210 20.70 16.78 1.34
N PRO A 211 19.73 16.40 2.22
CA PRO A 211 18.54 17.19 2.41
C PRO A 211 18.99 18.58 2.88
N ARG A 212 18.66 19.62 2.11
CA ARG A 212 18.85 21.01 2.55
C ARG A 212 18.15 21.14 3.89
N GLY A 213 18.95 21.31 4.95
CA GLY A 213 18.44 21.62 6.27
C GLY A 213 17.50 22.84 6.14
N ASN A 214 16.38 22.78 6.83
CA ASN A 214 15.40 23.87 6.92
C ASN A 214 16.05 25.06 7.66
N SER A 215 16.99 25.73 7.03
CA SER A 215 17.49 27.03 7.44
C SER A 215 16.40 28.04 7.01
N GLY A 216 15.86 28.72 8.00
CA GLY A 216 14.75 29.64 7.89
C GLY A 216 14.80 30.57 6.69
N SER A 217 13.63 30.81 6.14
CA SER A 217 13.34 31.79 5.11
C SER A 217 13.86 33.18 5.49
N GLY A 218 14.97 33.57 4.83
CA GLY A 218 15.37 34.96 4.72
C GLY A 218 15.28 35.36 3.25
N PRO A 219 14.92 36.63 2.92
CA PRO A 219 14.63 37.05 1.57
C PRO A 219 15.90 37.06 0.68
N SER A 220 15.73 36.64 -0.55
CA SER A 220 16.73 36.72 -1.61
C SER A 220 17.04 38.16 -1.95
N SER A 221 18.27 38.57 -1.74
CA SER A 221 18.85 39.73 -2.42
C SER A 221 19.91 39.31 -3.42
N SER A 222 19.74 39.83 -4.60
CA SER A 222 20.54 39.64 -5.81
C SER A 222 21.95 40.19 -5.69
N GLY A 223 22.91 39.46 -6.27
CA GLY A 223 24.10 39.97 -6.93
C GLY A 223 25.23 40.42 -6.03
N ALA A 224 26.29 39.58 -5.94
CA ALA A 224 27.65 40.05 -5.75
C ALA A 224 28.68 38.97 -6.20
N ALA A 225 29.73 39.43 -6.83
CA ALA A 225 30.81 38.69 -7.45
C ALA A 225 31.70 37.92 -6.45
N PRO A 226 32.52 36.93 -6.91
CA PRO A 226 33.31 36.09 -6.03
C PRO A 226 34.48 36.85 -5.39
N PRO A 227 34.80 36.63 -4.09
CA PRO A 227 35.97 37.24 -3.44
C PRO A 227 37.27 36.46 -3.76
N ALA A 228 38.31 37.23 -3.86
CA ALA A 228 39.69 36.80 -4.06
C ALA A 228 40.28 36.03 -2.85
N PRO A 229 41.37 35.26 -3.01
CA PRO A 229 41.92 34.44 -1.93
C PRO A 229 42.63 35.27 -0.87
N PRO A 230 42.56 34.93 0.44
CA PRO A 230 43.25 35.67 1.48
C PRO A 230 44.72 35.26 1.59
N ALA A 231 45.53 36.26 1.82
CA ALA A 231 46.97 36.15 2.13
C ALA A 231 47.20 35.53 3.52
N ALA A 232 48.30 34.84 3.63
CA ALA A 232 48.80 34.22 4.85
C ALA A 232 49.26 35.22 5.90
N GLY A 233 48.99 34.95 7.16
CA GLY A 233 49.68 35.49 8.32
C GLY A 233 48.75 36.07 9.40
N ALA A 234 48.66 35.40 10.52
CA ALA A 234 48.86 35.90 11.89
C ALA A 234 48.08 35.13 12.99
N ALA A 235 48.89 34.61 13.92
CA ALA A 235 48.70 34.54 15.38
C ALA A 235 47.49 33.77 15.99
N ALA A 236 47.90 32.78 16.77
CA ALA A 236 47.10 32.03 17.74
C ALA A 236 46.47 32.93 18.81
N GLY A 237 45.15 32.89 18.90
CA GLY A 237 44.36 33.44 20.00
C GLY A 237 43.53 32.34 20.63
N ALA A 238 43.61 32.20 21.97
CA ALA A 238 42.97 31.20 22.78
C ALA A 238 41.44 31.21 22.63
N ALA A 239 40.84 30.04 22.42
CA ALA A 239 39.37 29.85 22.36
C ALA A 239 38.73 29.91 23.75
N PRO A 240 37.55 30.54 23.95
CA PRO A 240 36.82 30.49 25.18
C PRO A 240 36.19 29.09 25.38
N ALA A 241 36.39 28.54 26.58
CA ALA A 241 35.80 27.31 27.07
C ALA A 241 34.29 27.50 27.22
N GLY A 242 33.46 26.76 26.45
CA GLY A 242 32.02 26.76 26.64
C GLY A 242 31.17 26.54 25.40
N ALA A 243 31.73 26.20 24.25
CA ALA A 243 30.91 25.83 23.07
C ALA A 243 30.46 24.36 23.19
N PRO A 244 29.14 24.07 22.94
CA PRO A 244 28.67 22.71 22.89
C PRO A 244 29.44 21.93 21.81
N PRO A 245 29.69 20.62 22.00
CA PRO A 245 30.51 19.87 21.07
C PRO A 245 29.87 19.94 19.67
N THR A 246 30.55 20.58 18.76
CA THR A 246 30.22 20.59 17.32
C THR A 246 30.16 19.13 16.91
N ARG A 247 28.97 18.66 16.50
CA ARG A 247 28.76 17.33 15.92
C ARG A 247 29.87 17.12 14.88
N ALA A 248 30.74 16.17 15.16
CA ALA A 248 31.81 15.79 14.24
C ALA A 248 31.19 15.62 12.84
N ARG A 249 31.74 16.33 11.86
CA ARG A 249 31.23 16.28 10.48
C ARG A 249 31.39 14.83 10.01
N ARG A 250 30.25 14.13 9.83
CA ARG A 250 30.25 12.74 9.37
C ARG A 250 31.02 12.63 8.07
N SER A 251 31.74 11.53 7.89
CA SER A 251 32.42 11.24 6.62
C SER A 251 31.38 11.12 5.49
N ARG A 252 31.73 11.56 4.29
CA ARG A 252 30.88 11.36 3.10
C ARG A 252 30.61 9.89 2.82
N ALA A 253 31.56 9.01 3.13
CA ALA A 253 31.37 7.57 3.04
C ALA A 253 30.31 7.06 4.02
N ASP A 254 30.29 7.58 5.25
CA ASP A 254 29.26 7.20 6.25
C ASP A 254 27.87 7.70 5.85
N GLU A 255 27.78 8.90 5.26
CA GLU A 255 26.53 9.42 4.70
C GLU A 255 26.02 8.53 3.55
N ALA A 256 26.90 8.08 2.66
CA ALA A 256 26.55 7.14 1.59
C ALA A 256 26.07 5.81 2.16
N ARG A 257 26.74 5.29 3.18
CA ARG A 257 26.37 4.05 3.88
C ARG A 257 24.99 4.16 4.51
N ASP A 258 24.70 5.27 5.20
CA ASP A 258 23.38 5.54 5.80
C ASP A 258 22.27 5.66 4.74
N VAL A 259 22.56 6.28 3.59
CA VAL A 259 21.60 6.38 2.47
C VAL A 259 21.34 5.00 1.85
N LEU A 260 22.37 4.19 1.64
CA LEU A 260 22.19 2.82 1.16
C LEU A 260 21.43 1.95 2.17
N ALA A 261 21.68 2.11 3.47
CA ALA A 261 21.02 1.35 4.51
C ALA A 261 19.54 1.74 4.68
N GLY A 262 19.22 3.03 4.75
CA GLY A 262 17.90 3.48 5.17
C GLY A 262 17.01 4.09 4.08
N VAL A 263 17.56 4.43 2.90
CA VAL A 263 16.81 5.17 1.86
C VAL A 263 16.63 4.37 0.58
N VAL A 264 17.70 3.78 0.07
CA VAL A 264 17.65 2.93 -1.12
C VAL A 264 17.04 1.59 -0.74
N LEU A 265 15.96 1.19 -1.40
CA LEU A 265 15.22 -0.04 -1.06
C LEU A 265 14.91 -0.13 0.44
N ALA A 266 14.27 0.90 0.98
CA ALA A 266 14.02 1.04 2.42
C ALA A 266 13.22 -0.14 3.02
N HIS A 267 12.44 -0.87 2.22
CA HIS A 267 11.67 -2.04 2.67
C HIS A 267 12.55 -3.25 3.00
N VAL A 268 13.74 -3.36 2.41
CA VAL A 268 14.68 -4.44 2.73
C VAL A 268 15.50 -4.03 3.96
N PRO A 269 15.31 -4.69 5.13
CA PRO A 269 16.01 -4.33 6.35
C PRO A 269 17.52 -4.60 6.21
N VAL A 270 18.30 -3.78 6.89
CA VAL A 270 19.76 -3.90 6.97
C VAL A 270 20.16 -3.87 8.44
N ASP A 271 20.65 -4.98 8.94
CA ASP A 271 21.14 -5.11 10.30
C ASP A 271 22.64 -4.88 10.35
N ARG A 272 23.10 -3.97 11.21
CA ARG A 272 24.55 -3.68 11.41
C ARG A 272 25.35 -3.46 10.12
N TYR A 273 24.72 -2.82 9.10
CA TYR A 273 25.30 -2.60 7.77
C TYR A 273 25.63 -3.88 6.98
N ASP A 274 24.97 -5.00 7.26
CA ASP A 274 24.96 -6.15 6.37
C ASP A 274 23.99 -5.91 5.20
N PHE A 275 24.54 -5.72 4.01
CA PHE A 275 23.80 -5.42 2.80
C PHE A 275 23.47 -6.66 1.96
N SER A 276 23.78 -7.87 2.41
CA SER A 276 23.63 -9.11 1.64
C SER A 276 22.25 -9.25 1.00
N ALA A 277 21.18 -9.03 1.77
CA ALA A 277 19.79 -9.07 1.27
C ALA A 277 19.50 -8.00 0.21
N LYS A 278 20.06 -6.77 0.37
CA LYS A 278 19.90 -5.72 -0.63
C LYS A 278 20.69 -5.98 -1.91
N VAL A 279 21.88 -6.50 -1.81
CA VAL A 279 22.72 -6.89 -2.96
C VAL A 279 21.94 -7.89 -3.82
N GLN A 280 21.38 -8.94 -3.20
CA GLN A 280 20.61 -9.94 -3.92
C GLN A 280 19.31 -9.39 -4.51
N TYR A 281 18.63 -8.49 -3.80
CA TYR A 281 17.47 -7.82 -4.35
C TYR A 281 17.81 -6.97 -5.58
N VAL A 282 18.89 -6.20 -5.52
CA VAL A 282 19.41 -5.42 -6.66
C VAL A 282 19.85 -6.31 -7.81
N CYS A 283 20.51 -7.44 -7.51
CA CYS A 283 20.89 -8.44 -8.52
C CYS A 283 19.67 -9.08 -9.16
N ALA A 284 18.62 -9.39 -8.39
CA ALA A 284 17.34 -9.90 -8.94
C ALA A 284 16.65 -8.88 -9.85
N MET A 285 16.69 -7.57 -9.52
CA MET A 285 16.23 -6.51 -10.40
C MET A 285 17.05 -6.46 -11.71
N ALA A 286 18.36 -6.52 -11.60
CA ALA A 286 19.27 -6.51 -12.75
C ALA A 286 19.05 -7.73 -13.66
N ALA A 287 18.92 -8.91 -13.09
CA ALA A 287 18.62 -10.14 -13.83
C ALA A 287 17.31 -10.02 -14.64
N ARG A 288 16.27 -9.44 -14.05
CA ARG A 288 15.00 -9.20 -14.73
C ARG A 288 15.14 -8.18 -15.88
N VAL A 289 15.93 -7.12 -15.70
CA VAL A 289 16.21 -6.13 -16.75
C VAL A 289 16.94 -6.78 -17.93
N LEU A 290 17.95 -7.59 -17.65
CA LEU A 290 18.71 -8.29 -18.71
C LEU A 290 17.85 -9.31 -19.45
N ALA A 291 17.02 -10.06 -18.72
CA ALA A 291 16.07 -11.01 -19.32
C ALA A 291 15.05 -10.30 -20.21
N ALA A 292 14.52 -9.16 -19.78
CA ALA A 292 13.57 -8.37 -20.58
C ALA A 292 14.21 -7.66 -21.79
N GLN A 293 15.51 -7.42 -21.77
CA GLN A 293 16.25 -6.95 -22.95
C GLN A 293 16.37 -8.05 -24.01
N ALA A 294 16.54 -9.30 -23.59
CA ALA A 294 16.61 -10.45 -24.47
C ALA A 294 15.23 -10.85 -25.00
N ASP A 295 14.21 -10.75 -24.17
CA ASP A 295 12.82 -11.12 -24.47
C ASP A 295 11.84 -10.03 -23.98
N PRO A 296 11.33 -9.18 -24.88
CA PRO A 296 10.36 -8.14 -24.53
C PRO A 296 9.04 -8.65 -23.94
N ALA A 297 8.70 -9.93 -24.13
CA ALA A 297 7.49 -10.53 -23.53
C ALA A 297 7.57 -10.61 -22.00
N GLN A 298 8.75 -10.44 -21.40
CA GLN A 298 8.95 -10.41 -19.96
C GLN A 298 8.67 -9.05 -19.31
N LEU A 299 8.31 -8.03 -20.09
CA LEU A 299 7.88 -6.75 -19.54
C LEU A 299 6.56 -6.91 -18.79
N ASP A 300 6.46 -6.26 -17.64
CA ASP A 300 5.24 -6.26 -16.84
C ASP A 300 4.25 -5.22 -17.38
N ASP A 301 2.96 -5.58 -17.39
CA ASP A 301 1.90 -4.63 -17.67
C ASP A 301 1.51 -3.88 -16.39
N LYS A 302 1.61 -2.54 -16.42
CA LYS A 302 1.19 -1.68 -15.29
C LYS A 302 -0.32 -1.66 -15.09
N ASP A 303 -1.09 -1.97 -16.13
CA ASP A 303 -2.55 -1.97 -16.08
C ASP A 303 -3.11 -3.31 -15.61
N TYR A 304 -2.26 -4.33 -15.52
CA TYR A 304 -2.60 -5.62 -14.94
C TYR A 304 -2.95 -5.50 -13.44
N TYR A 305 -4.12 -5.98 -13.04
CA TYR A 305 -4.65 -5.79 -11.67
C TYR A 305 -3.87 -6.55 -10.58
N GLY A 306 -3.12 -7.57 -10.92
CA GLY A 306 -2.18 -8.20 -10.00
C GLY A 306 -1.05 -7.27 -9.55
N ASN A 307 -0.76 -6.23 -10.33
CA ASN A 307 0.22 -5.19 -10.01
C ASN A 307 -0.41 -3.96 -9.34
N LYS A 308 -1.70 -3.98 -9.08
CA LYS A 308 -2.43 -2.87 -8.45
C LYS A 308 -2.93 -3.25 -7.07
N ARG A 309 -3.13 -2.24 -6.23
CA ARG A 309 -3.71 -2.36 -4.88
C ARG A 309 -4.80 -1.31 -4.72
N LEU A 310 -5.86 -1.68 -4.01
CA LEU A 310 -6.97 -0.79 -3.67
C LEU A 310 -6.82 -0.35 -2.21
N GLU A 311 -6.69 0.94 -1.99
CA GLU A 311 -6.68 1.53 -0.64
C GLU A 311 -8.11 1.87 -0.24
N LEU A 312 -8.59 1.24 0.83
CA LEU A 312 -9.90 1.49 1.42
C LEU A 312 -9.84 2.65 2.45
N ALA A 313 -11.01 3.10 2.88
CA ALA A 313 -11.16 4.19 3.85
C ALA A 313 -10.35 3.97 5.14
N GLY A 314 -10.32 2.75 5.68
CA GLY A 314 -9.59 2.42 6.90
C GLY A 314 -8.08 2.64 6.78
N GLN A 315 -7.48 2.20 5.68
CA GLN A 315 -6.04 2.41 5.42
C GLN A 315 -5.70 3.89 5.24
N LEU A 316 -6.54 4.62 4.51
CA LEU A 316 -6.36 6.06 4.29
C LEU A 316 -6.49 6.86 5.57
N LEU A 317 -7.51 6.58 6.40
CA LEU A 317 -7.69 7.20 7.71
C LEU A 317 -6.56 6.86 8.67
N GLY A 318 -6.08 5.61 8.67
CA GLY A 318 -4.95 5.18 9.49
C GLY A 318 -3.66 5.95 9.17
N LEU A 319 -3.34 6.13 7.89
CA LEU A 319 -2.19 6.94 7.46
C LEU A 319 -2.30 8.41 7.89
N LEU A 320 -3.49 8.98 7.76
CA LEU A 320 -3.75 10.36 8.17
C LEU A 320 -3.67 10.50 9.70
N PHE A 321 -4.28 9.58 10.44
CA PHE A 321 -4.23 9.57 11.90
C PHE A 321 -2.79 9.48 12.41
N GLU A 322 -1.97 8.61 11.83
CA GLU A 322 -0.56 8.49 12.22
C GLU A 322 0.22 9.80 12.00
N ASP A 323 -0.02 10.50 10.90
CA ASP A 323 0.62 11.80 10.62
C ASP A 323 0.17 12.88 11.63
N LEU A 324 -1.12 12.93 11.93
CA LEU A 324 -1.70 13.84 12.91
C LEU A 324 -1.21 13.54 14.33
N PHE A 325 -1.11 12.26 14.70
CA PHE A 325 -0.60 11.85 16.01
C PHE A 325 0.89 12.20 16.16
N LYS A 326 1.71 12.01 15.13
CA LYS A 326 3.11 12.48 15.13
C LYS A 326 3.21 14.00 15.24
N ARG A 327 2.27 14.73 14.63
CA ARG A 327 2.17 16.20 14.78
C ARG A 327 1.81 16.59 16.21
N LEU A 328 0.82 15.94 16.82
CA LEU A 328 0.45 16.13 18.21
C LEU A 328 1.65 15.92 19.14
N ASN A 329 2.41 14.83 18.95
CA ASN A 329 3.60 14.55 19.75
C ASN A 329 4.69 15.62 19.56
N ALA A 330 4.88 16.12 18.34
CA ALA A 330 5.83 17.19 18.05
C ALA A 330 5.41 18.52 18.68
N GLU A 331 4.11 18.84 18.68
CA GLU A 331 3.55 20.02 19.32
C GLU A 331 3.67 19.92 20.84
N LEU A 332 3.36 18.76 21.44
CA LEU A 332 3.53 18.47 22.86
C LEU A 332 4.98 18.68 23.29
N ARG A 333 5.94 18.11 22.53
CA ARG A 333 7.36 18.28 22.80
C ARG A 333 7.79 19.76 22.77
N ARG A 334 7.38 20.51 21.74
CA ARG A 334 7.68 21.95 21.63
C ARG A 334 7.07 22.74 22.80
N ALA A 335 5.83 22.43 23.18
CA ALA A 335 5.18 23.06 24.32
C ALA A 335 5.90 22.77 25.63
N ALA A 336 6.37 21.53 25.80
CA ALA A 336 7.20 21.13 26.94
C ALA A 336 8.53 21.89 26.97
N ASP A 337 9.27 21.91 25.84
CA ASP A 337 10.54 22.61 25.71
C ASP A 337 10.37 24.13 26.01
N THR A 338 9.30 24.73 25.50
CA THR A 338 8.99 26.16 25.74
C THR A 338 8.57 26.42 27.20
N GLY A 339 7.82 25.49 27.81
CA GLY A 339 7.38 25.59 29.21
C GLY A 339 8.55 25.48 30.19
N LEU A 340 9.41 24.50 29.94
CA LEU A 340 10.57 24.20 30.80
C LEU A 340 11.70 25.22 30.64
N SER A 341 11.84 25.86 29.47
CA SER A 341 12.85 26.92 29.25
C SER A 341 12.55 28.22 30.03
N ARG A 342 11.33 28.40 30.53
CA ARG A 342 10.94 29.56 31.33
C ARG A 342 11.15 29.24 32.80
N ALA A 343 12.23 29.75 33.41
CA ALA A 343 12.66 29.46 34.76
C ALA A 343 11.55 29.61 35.84
N ASN A 344 10.65 30.61 35.68
CA ASN A 344 9.57 30.87 36.64
C ASN A 344 8.38 29.88 36.55
N ARG A 345 8.33 28.98 35.57
CA ARG A 345 7.23 28.02 35.34
C ARG A 345 7.67 26.56 35.41
N ALA A 346 8.95 26.29 35.51
CA ALA A 346 9.48 24.93 35.49
C ALA A 346 8.93 24.04 36.63
N GLY A 347 8.67 24.61 37.83
CA GLY A 347 8.11 23.87 38.95
C GLY A 347 6.62 23.52 38.83
N ALA A 348 5.86 24.23 37.97
CA ALA A 348 4.42 24.04 37.80
C ALA A 348 4.05 23.41 36.44
N PHE A 349 5.03 22.84 35.75
CA PHE A 349 4.79 22.25 34.44
C PHE A 349 3.92 20.99 34.51
N ASP A 350 2.80 21.00 33.79
CA ASP A 350 1.87 19.88 33.65
C ASP A 350 1.75 19.48 32.19
N VAL A 351 2.17 18.25 31.88
CA VAL A 351 2.14 17.68 30.53
C VAL A 351 0.72 17.67 29.95
N LEU A 352 -0.28 17.41 30.80
CA LEU A 352 -1.69 17.29 30.40
C LEU A 352 -2.24 18.59 29.80
N LYS A 353 -1.82 19.73 30.34
CA LYS A 353 -2.23 21.07 29.83
C LYS A 353 -1.63 21.40 28.47
N CYS A 354 -0.61 20.65 28.04
CA CYS A 354 0.04 20.83 26.74
C CYS A 354 -0.59 19.97 25.63
N ILE A 355 -1.45 19.02 25.99
CA ILE A 355 -2.14 18.15 25.03
C ILE A 355 -3.26 18.92 24.37
N ARG A 356 -3.16 19.07 23.05
CA ARG A 356 -4.19 19.73 22.22
C ARG A 356 -5.12 18.68 21.63
N THR A 357 -6.38 18.68 22.04
CA THR A 357 -7.42 17.78 21.52
C THR A 357 -7.85 18.10 20.09
N ASP A 358 -7.61 19.35 19.65
CA ASP A 358 -8.07 19.85 18.35
C ASP A 358 -7.21 19.38 17.18
N THR A 359 -5.93 19.07 17.40
CA THR A 359 -4.99 18.73 16.32
C THR A 359 -5.46 17.52 15.51
N ILE A 360 -5.88 16.44 16.19
CA ILE A 360 -6.37 15.22 15.56
C ILE A 360 -7.78 15.44 15.00
N THR A 361 -8.68 15.98 15.81
CA THR A 361 -10.09 16.19 15.44
C THR A 361 -10.21 17.05 14.18
N ASN A 362 -9.63 18.26 14.22
CA ASN A 362 -9.69 19.19 13.10
C ASN A 362 -8.96 18.68 11.86
N GLY A 363 -7.86 17.94 12.04
CA GLY A 363 -7.13 17.33 10.93
C GLY A 363 -7.93 16.27 10.18
N LEU A 364 -8.63 15.40 10.90
CA LEU A 364 -9.50 14.37 10.31
C LEU A 364 -10.76 14.99 9.68
N GLU A 365 -11.42 15.90 10.38
CA GLU A 365 -12.59 16.60 9.85
C GLU A 365 -12.26 17.40 8.58
N HIS A 366 -11.14 18.11 8.57
CA HIS A 366 -10.72 18.89 7.41
C HIS A 366 -10.48 17.99 6.18
N ALA A 367 -9.78 16.87 6.36
CA ALA A 367 -9.50 15.95 5.27
C ALA A 367 -10.78 15.31 4.70
N LEU A 368 -11.70 14.90 5.56
CA LEU A 368 -12.98 14.32 5.16
C LEU A 368 -13.92 15.36 4.52
N ALA A 369 -13.98 16.58 5.07
CA ALA A 369 -14.83 17.63 4.54
C ALA A 369 -14.35 18.17 3.18
N SER A 370 -13.04 18.44 3.04
CA SER A 370 -12.47 19.01 1.82
C SER A 370 -12.14 17.98 0.74
N GLY A 371 -11.95 16.71 1.11
CA GLY A 371 -11.46 15.67 0.23
C GLY A 371 -9.97 15.76 -0.10
N ASN A 372 -9.24 16.66 0.53
CA ASN A 372 -7.81 16.86 0.32
C ASN A 372 -7.00 16.10 1.37
N TRP A 373 -6.26 15.12 0.92
CA TRP A 373 -5.47 14.23 1.77
C TRP A 373 -3.98 14.49 1.55
N THR A 374 -3.38 15.27 2.44
CA THR A 374 -1.97 15.65 2.37
C THR A 374 -1.20 14.99 3.50
N VAL A 375 -0.34 14.03 3.19
CA VAL A 375 0.59 13.39 4.14
C VAL A 375 2.02 13.70 3.69
N LYS A 376 2.64 14.71 4.31
CA LYS A 376 3.96 15.23 3.93
C LYS A 376 5.06 14.16 3.97
N ARG A 377 5.01 13.26 4.93
CA ARG A 377 5.97 12.17 5.12
C ARG A 377 6.09 11.25 3.90
N PHE A 378 4.96 10.95 3.25
CA PHE A 378 4.90 10.10 2.05
C PHE A 378 4.86 10.91 0.75
N ARG A 379 4.98 12.24 0.82
CA ARG A 379 4.79 13.13 -0.33
C ARG A 379 3.48 12.83 -1.06
N MET A 380 2.45 12.54 -0.27
CA MET A 380 1.11 12.27 -0.75
C MET A 380 0.31 13.57 -0.69
N ASP A 381 -0.16 14.00 -1.83
CA ASP A 381 -1.10 15.11 -1.97
C ASP A 381 -2.18 14.67 -2.96
N ARG A 382 -3.31 14.23 -2.40
CA ARG A 382 -4.44 13.70 -3.17
C ARG A 382 -5.64 14.60 -2.98
N LYS A 383 -6.33 14.91 -4.08
CA LYS A 383 -7.55 15.72 -4.10
C LYS A 383 -8.73 14.86 -4.53
N GLY A 384 -9.93 15.20 -4.03
CA GLY A 384 -11.16 14.49 -4.40
C GLY A 384 -11.25 13.05 -3.90
N VAL A 385 -10.51 12.71 -2.83
CA VAL A 385 -10.60 11.40 -2.17
C VAL A 385 -11.95 11.21 -1.53
N THR A 386 -12.50 12.26 -0.92
CA THR A 386 -13.81 12.25 -0.29
C THR A 386 -14.78 13.07 -1.13
N GLN A 387 -15.97 12.53 -1.37
CA GLN A 387 -17.04 13.17 -2.14
C GLN A 387 -18.34 13.13 -1.37
N VAL A 388 -19.25 14.07 -1.65
CA VAL A 388 -20.60 14.07 -1.08
C VAL A 388 -21.35 12.85 -1.60
N LEU A 389 -22.02 12.13 -0.71
CA LEU A 389 -22.85 10.98 -1.09
C LEU A 389 -24.00 11.42 -1.99
N SER A 390 -24.12 10.76 -3.14
CA SER A 390 -25.22 10.99 -4.06
C SER A 390 -26.47 10.26 -3.58
N ARG A 391 -27.53 11.00 -3.31
CA ARG A 391 -28.86 10.48 -2.92
C ARG A 391 -29.91 10.67 -4.01
N LEU A 392 -29.50 10.70 -5.28
CA LEU A 392 -30.44 10.80 -6.40
C LEU A 392 -31.35 9.58 -6.49
N SER A 393 -30.81 8.40 -6.23
CA SER A 393 -31.55 7.15 -6.10
C SER A 393 -30.84 6.22 -5.12
N PHE A 394 -31.52 5.17 -4.65
CA PHE A 394 -30.91 4.13 -3.83
C PHE A 394 -29.73 3.45 -4.54
N ILE A 395 -29.89 3.16 -5.83
CA ILE A 395 -28.85 2.57 -6.67
C ILE A 395 -27.64 3.51 -6.83
N SER A 396 -27.86 4.82 -6.88
CA SER A 396 -26.77 5.80 -6.92
C SER A 396 -25.91 5.75 -5.67
N ALA A 397 -26.52 5.63 -4.49
CA ALA A 397 -25.81 5.50 -3.23
C ALA A 397 -24.98 4.19 -3.19
N LEU A 398 -25.57 3.06 -3.54
CA LEU A 398 -24.87 1.77 -3.62
C LEU A 398 -23.71 1.81 -4.62
N GLY A 399 -23.93 2.36 -5.82
CA GLY A 399 -22.90 2.48 -6.83
C GLY A 399 -21.75 3.40 -6.41
N MET A 400 -22.01 4.40 -5.58
CA MET A 400 -20.96 5.27 -5.04
C MET A 400 -20.09 4.58 -3.98
N MET A 401 -20.67 3.68 -3.15
CA MET A 401 -19.94 2.92 -2.14
C MET A 401 -18.91 1.97 -2.75
N THR A 402 -19.17 1.45 -3.94
CA THR A 402 -18.29 0.51 -4.65
C THR A 402 -17.37 1.17 -5.68
N ARG A 403 -17.36 2.49 -5.75
CA ARG A 403 -16.61 3.25 -6.75
C ARG A 403 -15.12 3.28 -6.45
N ILE A 404 -14.32 3.03 -7.48
CA ILE A 404 -12.87 3.10 -7.46
C ILE A 404 -12.42 4.30 -8.27
N ASN A 405 -11.54 5.12 -7.70
CA ASN A 405 -10.93 6.25 -8.36
C ASN A 405 -9.47 5.94 -8.71
N SER A 406 -9.10 6.12 -9.97
CA SER A 406 -7.72 6.01 -10.41
C SER A 406 -6.96 7.32 -10.13
N GLN A 407 -5.66 7.23 -9.86
CA GLN A 407 -4.80 8.40 -9.61
C GLN A 407 -4.36 9.13 -10.88
N PHE A 408 -4.78 8.67 -12.06
CA PHE A 408 -4.45 9.33 -13.31
C PHE A 408 -5.27 10.62 -13.48
N GLU A 409 -4.64 11.64 -14.03
CA GLU A 409 -5.30 12.89 -14.39
C GLU A 409 -6.35 12.64 -15.50
N LYS A 410 -7.60 13.04 -15.23
CA LYS A 410 -8.75 12.74 -16.12
C LYS A 410 -8.65 13.40 -17.48
N THR A 411 -8.05 14.59 -17.53
CA THR A 411 -7.84 15.36 -18.77
C THR A 411 -6.82 14.73 -19.70
N ARG A 412 -5.93 13.89 -19.16
CA ARG A 412 -4.88 13.25 -19.94
C ARG A 412 -5.43 12.07 -20.76
N LYS A 413 -5.30 12.13 -22.06
CA LYS A 413 -5.74 11.09 -23.00
C LYS A 413 -4.76 9.90 -23.03
N VAL A 414 -4.67 9.17 -21.93
CA VAL A 414 -3.85 7.94 -21.84
C VAL A 414 -4.77 6.75 -22.08
N SER A 415 -4.47 5.91 -23.07
CA SER A 415 -5.32 4.77 -23.47
C SER A 415 -5.21 3.56 -22.55
N GLY A 416 -4.01 3.23 -22.04
CA GLY A 416 -3.75 2.03 -21.25
C GLY A 416 -4.64 1.88 -20.02
N PRO A 417 -4.63 2.84 -19.07
CA PRO A 417 -5.43 2.75 -17.84
C PRO A 417 -6.95 2.80 -18.08
N ARG A 418 -7.39 3.29 -19.24
CA ARG A 418 -8.82 3.40 -19.63
C ARG A 418 -9.36 2.14 -20.27
N ALA A 419 -8.48 1.28 -20.77
CA ALA A 419 -8.87 0.05 -21.44
C ALA A 419 -9.48 -0.96 -20.46
N LEU A 420 -10.38 -1.80 -20.95
CA LEU A 420 -10.90 -2.94 -20.22
C LEU A 420 -9.83 -4.05 -20.22
N GLN A 421 -9.13 -4.20 -19.10
CA GLN A 421 -8.06 -5.17 -18.93
C GLN A 421 -8.66 -6.56 -18.63
N PRO A 422 -8.20 -7.66 -19.27
CA PRO A 422 -8.71 -9.00 -19.00
C PRO A 422 -8.61 -9.43 -17.53
N SER A 423 -7.60 -8.94 -16.79
CA SER A 423 -7.42 -9.19 -15.36
C SER A 423 -8.53 -8.59 -14.47
N GLN A 424 -9.43 -7.78 -15.02
CA GLN A 424 -10.61 -7.26 -14.34
C GLN A 424 -11.76 -8.28 -14.26
N TRP A 425 -11.65 -9.42 -14.94
CA TRP A 425 -12.71 -10.44 -14.93
C TRP A 425 -13.09 -10.84 -13.50
N GLY A 426 -14.38 -10.70 -13.18
CA GLY A 426 -14.92 -11.03 -11.86
C GLY A 426 -14.49 -10.14 -10.71
N MET A 427 -13.55 -9.22 -10.93
CA MET A 427 -13.02 -8.28 -9.93
C MET A 427 -13.66 -6.89 -10.06
N LEU A 428 -13.78 -6.38 -11.27
CA LEU A 428 -14.38 -5.09 -11.56
C LEU A 428 -15.48 -5.21 -12.60
N CYS A 429 -16.52 -4.39 -12.46
CA CYS A 429 -17.61 -4.35 -13.43
C CYS A 429 -17.12 -3.92 -14.81
N PRO A 430 -17.40 -4.66 -15.88
CA PRO A 430 -16.97 -4.30 -17.22
C PRO A 430 -17.78 -3.16 -17.85
N SER A 431 -18.96 -2.85 -17.31
CA SER A 431 -19.93 -1.93 -17.94
C SER A 431 -20.12 -0.63 -17.16
N ASP A 432 -20.01 -0.65 -15.83
CA ASP A 432 -20.28 0.53 -15.00
C ASP A 432 -19.08 1.47 -14.95
N THR A 433 -19.02 2.41 -15.87
CA THR A 433 -18.02 3.50 -15.93
C THR A 433 -18.71 4.79 -16.41
N PRO A 434 -18.32 5.98 -15.91
CA PRO A 434 -18.85 7.24 -16.42
C PRO A 434 -18.41 7.49 -17.87
N GLU A 435 -19.19 8.30 -18.56
CA GLU A 435 -18.87 8.79 -19.92
C GLU A 435 -17.93 10.00 -19.86
N GLY A 436 -17.31 10.32 -21.01
CA GLY A 436 -16.46 11.51 -21.16
C GLY A 436 -15.06 11.36 -20.59
N GLU A 437 -14.54 12.40 -19.96
CA GLU A 437 -13.14 12.49 -19.49
C GLU A 437 -12.77 11.43 -18.43
N ALA A 438 -13.72 10.98 -17.65
CA ALA A 438 -13.50 9.98 -16.60
C ALA A 438 -13.72 8.53 -17.08
N CYS A 439 -14.04 8.31 -18.33
CA CYS A 439 -14.32 6.99 -18.90
C CYS A 439 -13.13 6.04 -18.71
N GLY A 440 -13.38 4.86 -18.13
CA GLY A 440 -12.37 3.84 -17.85
C GLY A 440 -11.46 4.13 -16.67
N LEU A 441 -11.43 5.35 -16.12
CA LEU A 441 -10.63 5.71 -14.93
C LEU A 441 -11.42 5.56 -13.63
N VAL A 442 -12.71 5.80 -13.67
CA VAL A 442 -13.62 5.52 -12.56
C VAL A 442 -14.28 4.18 -12.83
N LYS A 443 -14.11 3.25 -11.91
CA LYS A 443 -14.52 1.85 -12.03
C LYS A 443 -15.39 1.48 -10.83
N ASN A 444 -16.05 0.33 -10.91
CA ASN A 444 -16.86 -0.19 -9.81
C ASN A 444 -16.49 -1.64 -9.52
N LEU A 445 -16.57 -2.05 -8.26
CA LEU A 445 -16.34 -3.43 -7.86
C LEU A 445 -17.43 -4.35 -8.43
N ALA A 446 -17.07 -5.57 -8.79
CA ALA A 446 -18.03 -6.61 -9.13
C ALA A 446 -18.71 -7.15 -7.87
N LEU A 447 -19.81 -7.90 -8.04
CA LEU A 447 -20.69 -8.32 -6.93
C LEU A 447 -19.99 -9.18 -5.87
N MET A 448 -19.12 -10.12 -6.27
CA MET A 448 -18.43 -11.05 -5.35
C MET A 448 -17.01 -10.62 -5.01
N THR A 449 -16.59 -9.45 -5.43
CA THR A 449 -15.23 -8.97 -5.19
C THR A 449 -15.03 -8.64 -3.71
N HIS A 450 -13.89 -9.07 -3.18
CA HIS A 450 -13.40 -8.69 -1.86
C HIS A 450 -12.03 -8.02 -1.98
N VAL A 451 -11.74 -7.12 -1.06
CA VAL A 451 -10.42 -6.49 -0.94
C VAL A 451 -9.73 -7.05 0.29
N THR A 452 -8.54 -7.61 0.12
CA THR A 452 -7.82 -8.29 1.21
C THR A 452 -7.38 -7.31 2.30
N THR A 453 -7.29 -7.82 3.52
CA THR A 453 -6.70 -7.13 4.68
C THR A 453 -5.27 -7.62 4.90
N ASP A 454 -4.45 -6.81 5.59
CA ASP A 454 -3.08 -7.19 5.93
C ASP A 454 -3.06 -8.34 6.96
N GLU A 455 -2.18 -9.30 6.74
CA GLU A 455 -1.85 -10.36 7.69
C GLU A 455 -0.38 -10.28 8.11
N GLU A 456 -0.08 -10.76 9.31
CA GLU A 456 1.29 -10.74 9.85
C GLU A 456 2.24 -11.57 9.01
N GLU A 457 3.41 -10.99 8.68
CA GLU A 457 4.42 -11.63 7.83
C GLU A 457 5.27 -12.66 8.59
N GLU A 458 5.53 -12.45 9.88
CA GLU A 458 6.48 -13.25 10.65
C GLU A 458 6.07 -14.72 10.77
N PRO A 459 4.80 -15.09 11.04
CA PRO A 459 4.36 -16.48 11.02
C PRO A 459 4.55 -17.14 9.66
N LEU A 460 4.26 -16.40 8.57
CA LEU A 460 4.42 -16.90 7.19
C LEU A 460 5.90 -17.11 6.84
N ARG A 461 6.78 -16.23 7.29
CA ARG A 461 8.22 -16.34 7.10
C ARG A 461 8.77 -17.59 7.79
N ARG A 462 8.40 -17.83 9.04
CA ARG A 462 8.78 -19.05 9.78
C ARG A 462 8.25 -20.31 9.11
N LEU A 463 7.01 -20.27 8.64
CA LEU A 463 6.42 -21.38 7.93
C LEU A 463 7.15 -21.67 6.60
N ALA A 464 7.51 -20.64 5.84
CA ALA A 464 8.26 -20.80 4.59
C ALA A 464 9.60 -21.51 4.83
N PHE A 465 10.34 -21.14 5.88
CA PHE A 465 11.58 -21.83 6.26
C PHE A 465 11.33 -23.26 6.74
N ALA A 466 10.30 -23.49 7.53
CA ALA A 466 9.92 -24.84 7.99
C ALA A 466 9.52 -25.79 6.82
N LEU A 467 8.98 -25.23 5.73
CA LEU A 467 8.64 -25.98 4.52
C LEU A 467 9.85 -26.26 3.60
N GLY A 468 11.05 -25.79 3.95
CA GLY A 468 12.29 -26.08 3.25
C GLY A 468 12.81 -24.97 2.34
N THR A 469 12.41 -23.72 2.57
CA THR A 469 13.07 -22.57 1.95
C THR A 469 14.45 -22.38 2.59
N GLU A 470 15.49 -22.42 1.80
CA GLU A 470 16.87 -22.18 2.24
C GLU A 470 17.07 -20.66 2.41
N PRO A 471 17.45 -20.17 3.61
CA PRO A 471 17.57 -18.73 3.84
C PRO A 471 18.70 -18.11 3.03
N LEU A 472 18.48 -16.89 2.59
CA LEU A 472 19.33 -16.14 1.67
C LEU A 472 20.82 -16.05 2.09
N PRO A 473 21.17 -15.79 3.35
CA PRO A 473 22.58 -15.68 3.78
C PRO A 473 23.36 -17.00 3.67
N LEU A 474 22.68 -18.14 3.56
CA LEU A 474 23.33 -19.46 3.44
C LEU A 474 23.54 -19.90 1.99
N LEU A 475 23.04 -19.15 1.01
CA LEU A 475 23.07 -19.51 -0.40
C LEU A 475 24.22 -18.84 -1.14
N ALA A 476 24.99 -19.61 -1.86
CA ALA A 476 25.94 -19.09 -2.82
C ALA A 476 25.26 -18.66 -4.13
N GLY A 477 25.82 -17.70 -4.86
CA GLY A 477 25.26 -17.22 -6.13
C GLY A 477 25.02 -18.33 -7.15
N ALA A 478 25.90 -19.34 -7.20
CA ALA A 478 25.74 -20.50 -8.08
C ALA A 478 24.49 -21.35 -7.73
N GLN A 479 24.10 -21.40 -6.47
CA GLN A 479 22.90 -22.14 -6.03
C GLN A 479 21.62 -21.38 -6.39
N LEU A 480 21.66 -20.06 -6.39
CA LEU A 480 20.56 -19.21 -6.82
C LEU A 480 20.24 -19.35 -8.31
N GLY A 481 21.29 -19.56 -9.12
CA GLY A 481 21.18 -19.82 -10.56
C GLY A 481 20.97 -21.29 -10.94
N ALA A 482 20.88 -22.21 -9.97
CA ALA A 482 20.70 -23.65 -10.24
C ALA A 482 19.35 -23.93 -10.95
N THR A 483 19.41 -24.82 -11.94
CA THR A 483 18.21 -25.21 -12.69
C THR A 483 17.17 -25.84 -11.75
N GLY A 484 15.93 -25.30 -11.79
CA GLY A 484 14.81 -25.79 -10.99
C GLY A 484 14.63 -25.13 -9.63
N ALA A 485 15.60 -24.38 -9.12
CA ALA A 485 15.42 -23.57 -7.90
C ALA A 485 14.63 -22.29 -8.21
N ALA A 486 13.76 -21.89 -7.30
CA ALA A 486 13.01 -20.64 -7.40
C ALA A 486 13.27 -19.75 -6.19
N LEU A 487 13.46 -18.46 -6.44
CA LEU A 487 13.49 -17.45 -5.40
C LEU A 487 12.12 -17.30 -4.75
N VAL A 488 12.05 -17.31 -3.43
CA VAL A 488 10.82 -17.13 -2.66
C VAL A 488 10.74 -15.68 -2.19
N PHE A 489 9.66 -15.03 -2.57
CA PHE A 489 9.32 -13.65 -2.17
C PHE A 489 8.13 -13.65 -1.22
N LEU A 490 8.20 -12.87 -0.15
CA LEU A 490 7.10 -12.56 0.75
C LEU A 490 6.87 -11.05 0.75
N ASN A 491 5.74 -10.58 0.24
CA ASN A 491 5.37 -9.15 0.16
C ASN A 491 6.48 -8.24 -0.43
N GLY A 492 7.29 -8.78 -1.35
CA GLY A 492 8.41 -8.06 -1.94
C GLY A 492 9.76 -8.25 -1.26
N HIS A 493 9.84 -8.97 -0.14
CA HIS A 493 11.09 -9.38 0.49
C HIS A 493 11.56 -10.72 -0.08
N VAL A 494 12.83 -10.82 -0.43
CA VAL A 494 13.42 -12.10 -0.82
C VAL A 494 13.75 -12.87 0.46
N LEU A 495 13.12 -14.03 0.67
CA LEU A 495 13.39 -14.90 1.82
C LEU A 495 14.58 -15.82 1.58
N GLY A 496 14.66 -16.40 0.39
CA GLY A 496 15.66 -17.39 0.04
C GLY A 496 15.31 -18.10 -1.26
N ALA A 497 15.77 -19.33 -1.42
CA ALA A 497 15.45 -20.18 -2.56
C ALA A 497 14.81 -21.50 -2.13
N HIS A 498 13.96 -22.04 -2.98
CA HIS A 498 13.34 -23.35 -2.78
C HIS A 498 13.55 -24.23 -4.01
N ARG A 499 13.98 -25.49 -3.80
CA ARG A 499 14.32 -26.43 -4.88
C ARG A 499 13.11 -26.97 -5.63
N TRP A 500 11.95 -27.06 -4.98
CA TRP A 500 10.71 -27.58 -5.56
C TRP A 500 9.54 -26.59 -5.38
N PRO A 501 9.51 -25.53 -6.21
CA PRO A 501 8.53 -24.46 -6.04
C PRO A 501 7.07 -24.91 -6.18
N ALA A 502 6.78 -25.84 -7.07
CA ALA A 502 5.43 -26.38 -7.24
C ALA A 502 4.91 -27.08 -5.98
N ARG A 503 5.72 -28.00 -5.40
CA ARG A 503 5.38 -28.68 -4.15
C ARG A 503 5.22 -27.71 -2.98
N PHE A 504 6.07 -26.69 -2.93
CA PHE A 504 6.00 -25.64 -1.91
C PHE A 504 4.68 -24.87 -2.01
N ALA A 505 4.29 -24.43 -3.21
CA ALA A 505 3.03 -23.73 -3.43
C ALA A 505 1.81 -24.62 -3.10
N GLU A 506 1.82 -25.90 -3.50
CA GLU A 506 0.76 -26.84 -3.17
C GLU A 506 0.59 -27.05 -1.66
N ARG A 507 1.69 -27.17 -0.91
CA ARG A 507 1.65 -27.32 0.56
C ARG A 507 1.07 -26.08 1.23
N LEU A 508 1.46 -24.90 0.80
CA LEU A 508 0.90 -23.65 1.33
C LEU A 508 -0.60 -23.52 1.04
N ARG A 509 -1.03 -23.86 -0.19
CA ARG A 509 -2.46 -23.90 -0.55
C ARG A 509 -3.23 -24.93 0.27
N ALA A 510 -2.64 -26.11 0.52
CA ALA A 510 -3.26 -27.13 1.37
C ALA A 510 -3.44 -26.65 2.82
N LEU A 511 -2.46 -25.92 3.37
CA LEU A 511 -2.55 -25.32 4.70
C LEU A 511 -3.62 -24.22 4.77
N ARG A 512 -3.75 -23.39 3.74
CA ARG A 512 -4.83 -22.39 3.63
C ARG A 512 -6.20 -23.06 3.60
N ARG A 513 -6.38 -24.09 2.76
CA ARG A 513 -7.63 -24.86 2.66
C ARG A 513 -7.99 -25.61 3.95
N ALA A 514 -7.00 -25.91 4.78
CA ALA A 514 -7.18 -26.52 6.10
C ALA A 514 -7.42 -25.50 7.23
N GLY A 515 -7.57 -24.18 6.90
CA GLY A 515 -7.76 -23.11 7.88
C GLY A 515 -6.55 -22.83 8.78
N ARG A 516 -5.35 -23.32 8.40
CA ARG A 516 -4.10 -23.09 9.15
C ARG A 516 -3.38 -21.83 8.74
N LEU A 517 -3.72 -21.27 7.61
CA LEU A 517 -3.30 -19.96 7.09
C LEU A 517 -4.52 -19.09 6.88
N GLY A 518 -4.33 -17.79 6.91
CA GLY A 518 -5.36 -16.84 6.57
C GLY A 518 -5.93 -17.05 5.18
N GLU A 519 -7.21 -16.84 5.03
CA GLU A 519 -7.97 -17.08 3.79
C GLU A 519 -7.52 -16.21 2.62
N PHE A 520 -6.93 -15.04 2.91
CA PHE A 520 -6.46 -14.07 1.91
C PHE A 520 -4.99 -14.21 1.54
N VAL A 521 -4.25 -15.14 2.15
CA VAL A 521 -2.86 -15.40 1.76
C VAL A 521 -2.83 -16.01 0.36
N SER A 522 -2.16 -15.34 -0.56
CA SER A 522 -2.02 -15.77 -1.94
C SER A 522 -0.66 -16.39 -2.19
N VAL A 523 -0.63 -17.44 -2.99
CA VAL A 523 0.60 -18.14 -3.39
C VAL A 523 0.57 -18.41 -4.88
N HIS A 524 1.51 -17.81 -5.62
CA HIS A 524 1.64 -18.09 -7.05
C HIS A 524 3.10 -18.32 -7.45
N ALA A 525 3.30 -19.17 -8.41
CA ALA A 525 4.62 -19.54 -8.92
C ALA A 525 4.74 -19.09 -10.39
N VAL A 526 5.82 -18.38 -10.68
CA VAL A 526 6.22 -18.03 -12.05
C VAL A 526 7.61 -18.62 -12.27
N ALA A 527 8.02 -18.89 -13.51
CA ALA A 527 9.29 -19.50 -13.81
C ALA A 527 10.46 -18.89 -13.00
N GLY A 528 11.12 -19.71 -12.17
CA GLY A 528 12.22 -19.32 -11.29
C GLY A 528 11.86 -18.46 -10.07
N ARG A 529 10.56 -18.23 -9.78
CA ARG A 529 10.12 -17.38 -8.66
C ARG A 529 8.82 -17.90 -8.06
N CYS A 530 8.72 -17.83 -6.73
CA CYS A 530 7.49 -18.11 -5.99
C CYS A 530 7.16 -16.88 -5.13
N TYR A 531 5.94 -16.39 -5.24
CA TYR A 531 5.48 -15.23 -4.51
C TYR A 531 4.43 -15.63 -3.50
N ILE A 532 4.62 -15.18 -2.26
CA ILE A 532 3.65 -15.27 -1.18
C ILE A 532 3.20 -13.83 -0.90
N ALA A 533 1.92 -13.58 -0.96
CA ALA A 533 1.36 -12.27 -0.67
C ALA A 533 0.37 -12.35 0.49
N SER A 534 0.61 -11.57 1.54
CA SER A 534 -0.27 -11.37 2.69
C SER A 534 -0.64 -9.91 2.90
N ASP A 535 -0.19 -9.03 2.00
CA ASP A 535 -0.49 -7.60 2.04
C ASP A 535 -1.97 -7.33 1.73
N GLY A 536 -2.51 -6.27 2.31
CA GLY A 536 -3.86 -5.80 2.04
C GLY A 536 -3.98 -5.04 0.73
N GLY A 537 -5.22 -4.86 0.27
CA GLY A 537 -5.53 -4.09 -0.92
C GLY A 537 -5.50 -4.89 -2.22
N ARG A 538 -5.28 -6.20 -2.19
CA ARG A 538 -5.43 -7.06 -3.35
C ARG A 538 -6.91 -7.33 -3.60
N VAL A 539 -7.33 -7.27 -4.85
CA VAL A 539 -8.67 -7.72 -5.25
C VAL A 539 -8.68 -9.24 -5.35
N CYS A 540 -9.68 -9.86 -4.76
CA CYS A 540 -9.89 -11.31 -4.81
C CYS A 540 -11.37 -11.63 -4.95
N ARG A 541 -11.68 -12.85 -5.33
CA ARG A 541 -13.04 -13.37 -5.43
C ARG A 541 -13.11 -14.82 -4.99
N PRO A 542 -14.23 -15.27 -4.41
CA PRO A 542 -14.41 -16.64 -3.99
C PRO A 542 -14.71 -17.54 -5.20
N LEU A 543 -14.09 -18.73 -5.22
CA LEU A 543 -14.31 -19.75 -6.25
C LEU A 543 -14.47 -21.12 -5.58
N ILE A 544 -15.30 -21.96 -6.17
CA ILE A 544 -15.50 -23.35 -5.72
C ILE A 544 -14.28 -24.18 -6.12
N ILE A 545 -13.73 -24.92 -5.19
CA ILE A 545 -12.59 -25.82 -5.43
C ILE A 545 -13.08 -27.06 -6.19
N VAL A 546 -12.35 -27.44 -7.23
CA VAL A 546 -12.58 -28.68 -7.99
C VAL A 546 -11.45 -29.66 -7.70
N ARG A 547 -11.79 -30.91 -7.39
CA ARG A 547 -10.83 -31.98 -7.16
C ARG A 547 -11.13 -33.12 -8.13
N ASP A 548 -10.16 -33.50 -8.93
CA ASP A 548 -10.26 -34.61 -9.90
C ASP A 548 -11.51 -34.52 -10.83
N GLY A 549 -11.88 -33.32 -11.24
CA GLY A 549 -13.03 -33.08 -12.10
C GLY A 549 -14.38 -33.07 -11.37
N THR A 550 -14.40 -33.10 -10.03
CA THR A 550 -15.62 -32.98 -9.23
C THR A 550 -15.58 -31.72 -8.35
N PRO A 551 -16.65 -30.88 -8.36
CA PRO A 551 -16.74 -29.73 -7.45
C PRO A 551 -16.78 -30.20 -5.99
N ALA A 552 -16.08 -29.51 -5.11
CA ALA A 552 -16.07 -29.81 -3.67
C ALA A 552 -17.42 -29.50 -2.99
N VAL A 553 -18.19 -28.56 -3.54
CA VAL A 553 -19.54 -28.23 -3.07
C VAL A 553 -20.53 -29.21 -3.66
N THR A 554 -21.29 -29.87 -2.80
CA THR A 554 -22.32 -30.85 -3.17
C THR A 554 -23.74 -30.28 -2.88
N ASP A 555 -24.78 -30.94 -3.44
CA ASP A 555 -26.18 -30.56 -3.19
C ASP A 555 -26.54 -30.63 -1.70
N ALA A 556 -25.92 -31.53 -0.93
CA ALA A 556 -26.09 -31.58 0.52
C ALA A 556 -25.62 -30.31 1.22
N HIS A 557 -24.49 -29.74 0.79
CA HIS A 557 -23.97 -28.47 1.31
C HIS A 557 -24.93 -27.31 0.95
N LEU A 558 -25.48 -27.30 -0.27
CA LEU A 558 -26.45 -26.30 -0.70
C LEU A 558 -27.78 -26.42 0.07
N ALA A 559 -28.23 -27.63 0.35
CA ALA A 559 -29.42 -27.86 1.19
C ALA A 559 -29.20 -27.37 2.64
N ALA A 560 -28.02 -27.63 3.20
CA ALA A 560 -27.66 -27.13 4.54
C ALA A 560 -27.57 -25.60 4.60
N LEU A 561 -27.07 -24.96 3.54
CA LEU A 561 -27.04 -23.49 3.42
C LEU A 561 -28.47 -22.92 3.35
N ARG A 562 -29.35 -23.54 2.55
CA ARG A 562 -30.78 -23.15 2.48
C ARG A 562 -31.51 -23.34 3.81
N ALA A 563 -31.17 -24.38 4.54
CA ALA A 563 -31.69 -24.65 5.90
C ALA A 563 -31.06 -23.74 6.97
N LYS A 564 -30.11 -22.85 6.60
CA LYS A 564 -29.36 -21.97 7.51
C LYS A 564 -28.57 -22.72 8.60
N THR A 565 -28.27 -23.99 8.39
CA THR A 565 -27.39 -24.79 9.28
C THR A 565 -25.93 -24.57 9.00
N LEU A 566 -25.60 -24.10 7.79
CA LEU A 566 -24.27 -23.64 7.38
C LEU A 566 -24.32 -22.19 6.92
N ALA A 567 -23.28 -21.44 7.22
CA ALA A 567 -23.03 -20.11 6.69
C ALA A 567 -21.97 -20.14 5.58
N PHE A 568 -21.83 -19.07 4.82
CA PHE A 568 -20.82 -18.99 3.75
C PHE A 568 -19.38 -19.14 4.29
N VAL A 569 -19.12 -18.64 5.50
CA VAL A 569 -17.83 -18.76 6.17
C VAL A 569 -17.45 -20.23 6.40
N ASP A 570 -18.40 -21.10 6.73
CA ASP A 570 -18.17 -22.52 6.94
C ASP A 570 -17.66 -23.22 5.67
N PHE A 571 -18.05 -22.72 4.47
CA PHE A 571 -17.54 -23.24 3.19
C PHE A 571 -16.05 -22.94 3.00
N ILE A 572 -15.60 -21.79 3.48
CA ILE A 572 -14.20 -21.39 3.43
C ILE A 572 -13.40 -22.22 4.43
N GLU A 573 -13.86 -22.30 5.69
CA GLU A 573 -13.20 -23.07 6.76
C GLU A 573 -13.07 -24.56 6.45
N ARG A 574 -14.07 -25.14 5.74
CA ARG A 574 -14.05 -26.54 5.30
C ARG A 574 -13.23 -26.77 4.01
N GLY A 575 -12.68 -25.72 3.41
CA GLY A 575 -11.92 -25.81 2.17
C GLY A 575 -12.77 -26.29 0.98
N LEU A 576 -14.01 -25.84 0.90
CA LEU A 576 -14.93 -26.05 -0.24
C LEU A 576 -14.85 -24.89 -1.23
N VAL A 577 -14.65 -23.69 -0.70
CA VAL A 577 -14.50 -22.42 -1.43
C VAL A 577 -13.22 -21.76 -0.95
N GLU A 578 -12.51 -21.10 -1.84
CA GLU A 578 -11.35 -20.29 -1.48
C GLU A 578 -11.33 -18.96 -2.23
N TYR A 579 -10.71 -17.93 -1.63
CA TYR A 579 -10.47 -16.66 -2.28
C TYR A 579 -9.21 -16.74 -3.13
N LEU A 580 -9.33 -16.37 -4.41
CA LEU A 580 -8.20 -16.22 -5.32
C LEU A 580 -8.02 -14.74 -5.67
N ASP A 581 -6.79 -14.26 -5.59
CA ASP A 581 -6.42 -12.96 -6.15
C ASP A 581 -6.09 -13.07 -7.65
N VAL A 582 -5.88 -11.94 -8.31
CA VAL A 582 -5.63 -11.91 -9.75
C VAL A 582 -4.36 -12.68 -10.13
N ASN A 583 -3.31 -12.64 -9.31
CA ASN A 583 -2.05 -13.35 -9.58
C ASN A 583 -2.23 -14.87 -9.46
N GLU A 584 -2.94 -15.34 -8.44
CA GLU A 584 -3.20 -16.76 -8.24
C GLU A 584 -4.22 -17.30 -9.25
N GLU A 585 -5.14 -16.47 -9.70
CA GLU A 585 -6.12 -16.80 -10.74
C GLU A 585 -5.44 -17.16 -12.07
N ASN A 586 -4.32 -16.53 -12.40
CA ASN A 586 -3.53 -16.86 -13.59
C ASN A 586 -2.93 -18.28 -13.55
N ASP A 587 -2.67 -18.80 -12.36
CA ASP A 587 -2.16 -20.17 -12.17
C ASP A 587 -3.28 -21.21 -12.14
N SER A 588 -4.53 -20.80 -12.26
CA SER A 588 -5.72 -21.62 -12.07
C SER A 588 -6.47 -21.83 -13.39
N LEU A 589 -7.08 -23.00 -13.54
CA LEU A 589 -7.99 -23.33 -14.63
C LEU A 589 -9.42 -23.28 -14.09
N ILE A 590 -10.18 -22.23 -14.46
CA ILE A 590 -11.49 -21.95 -13.92
C ILE A 590 -12.56 -22.31 -14.97
N ALA A 591 -13.49 -23.17 -14.59
CA ALA A 591 -14.66 -23.48 -15.40
C ALA A 591 -15.78 -22.46 -15.15
N LEU A 592 -16.49 -22.08 -16.21
CA LEU A 592 -17.59 -21.13 -16.12
C LEU A 592 -18.86 -21.77 -15.55
N THR A 593 -19.17 -23.00 -15.98
CA THR A 593 -20.35 -23.77 -15.54
C THR A 593 -19.94 -25.21 -15.20
N PRO A 594 -20.73 -25.95 -14.41
CA PRO A 594 -20.43 -27.35 -14.09
C PRO A 594 -20.26 -28.24 -15.30
N ALA A 595 -20.91 -27.93 -16.42
CA ALA A 595 -20.79 -28.68 -17.67
C ALA A 595 -19.40 -28.58 -18.33
N HIS A 596 -18.63 -27.53 -18.04
CA HIS A 596 -17.30 -27.29 -18.58
C HIS A 596 -16.17 -27.82 -17.68
N VAL A 597 -16.51 -28.47 -16.57
CA VAL A 597 -15.50 -29.02 -15.65
C VAL A 597 -14.81 -30.23 -16.29
N THR A 598 -13.49 -30.17 -16.35
CA THR A 598 -12.60 -31.25 -16.82
C THR A 598 -11.72 -31.74 -15.68
N ARG A 599 -10.97 -32.83 -15.90
CA ARG A 599 -9.99 -33.31 -14.91
C ARG A 599 -8.90 -32.31 -14.56
N SER A 600 -8.55 -31.43 -15.50
CA SER A 600 -7.54 -30.37 -15.29
C SER A 600 -8.09 -29.12 -14.64
N THR A 601 -9.41 -28.98 -14.54
CA THR A 601 -10.06 -27.82 -13.91
C THR A 601 -9.73 -27.76 -12.43
N THR A 602 -9.27 -26.62 -11.96
CA THR A 602 -8.91 -26.39 -10.56
C THR A 602 -10.02 -25.74 -9.76
N HIS A 603 -10.80 -24.88 -10.39
CA HIS A 603 -11.88 -24.11 -9.76
C HIS A 603 -13.09 -24.01 -10.67
N LEU A 604 -14.23 -23.72 -10.05
CA LEU A 604 -15.50 -23.47 -10.71
C LEU A 604 -16.07 -22.14 -10.23
N GLU A 605 -16.59 -21.34 -11.15
CA GLU A 605 -17.33 -20.11 -10.84
C GLU A 605 -18.56 -20.44 -9.97
N ILE A 606 -18.82 -19.59 -8.96
CA ILE A 606 -20.05 -19.70 -8.17
C ILE A 606 -21.23 -19.34 -9.06
N GLU A 607 -21.17 -18.15 -9.68
CA GLU A 607 -22.19 -17.67 -10.62
C GLU A 607 -21.54 -16.67 -11.59
N PRO A 608 -21.55 -16.92 -12.90
CA PRO A 608 -20.92 -16.02 -13.88
C PRO A 608 -21.50 -14.61 -13.92
N PHE A 609 -22.77 -14.44 -13.54
CA PHE A 609 -23.43 -13.13 -13.45
C PHE A 609 -22.70 -12.17 -12.50
N THR A 610 -21.98 -12.68 -11.52
CA THR A 610 -21.25 -11.88 -10.52
C THR A 610 -20.06 -11.10 -11.06
N ILE A 611 -19.70 -11.25 -12.33
CA ILE A 611 -18.73 -10.38 -13.01
C ILE A 611 -19.21 -8.93 -13.12
N LEU A 612 -20.53 -8.71 -13.07
CA LEU A 612 -21.14 -7.39 -13.10
C LEU A 612 -21.13 -6.75 -11.71
N GLY A 613 -21.12 -5.41 -11.69
CA GLY A 613 -21.34 -4.64 -10.46
C GLY A 613 -22.81 -4.57 -10.06
N VAL A 614 -23.10 -3.93 -8.94
CA VAL A 614 -24.45 -3.79 -8.39
C VAL A 614 -25.41 -3.13 -9.40
N VAL A 615 -24.99 -2.05 -10.01
CA VAL A 615 -25.83 -1.27 -10.95
C VAL A 615 -26.02 -2.00 -12.26
N ALA A 616 -24.93 -2.53 -12.83
CA ALA A 616 -24.97 -3.27 -14.09
C ALA A 616 -25.75 -4.60 -13.96
N GLY A 617 -25.77 -5.20 -12.77
CA GLY A 617 -26.53 -6.41 -12.49
C GLY A 617 -28.05 -6.25 -12.59
N LEU A 618 -28.56 -5.03 -12.61
CA LEU A 618 -30.00 -4.73 -12.77
C LEU A 618 -30.42 -4.56 -14.23
N ILE A 619 -29.48 -4.59 -15.18
CA ILE A 619 -29.79 -4.50 -16.62
C ILE A 619 -30.38 -5.84 -17.07
N PRO A 620 -31.58 -5.84 -17.67
CA PRO A 620 -32.16 -7.06 -18.21
C PRO A 620 -31.37 -7.52 -19.45
N TYR A 621 -31.00 -8.80 -19.52
CA TYR A 621 -30.29 -9.41 -20.64
C TYR A 621 -29.08 -8.58 -21.14
N PRO A 622 -28.10 -8.24 -20.28
CA PRO A 622 -27.02 -7.34 -20.64
C PRO A 622 -26.13 -7.87 -21.77
N HIS A 623 -26.07 -9.19 -21.93
CA HIS A 623 -25.31 -9.88 -22.99
C HIS A 623 -25.94 -9.76 -24.38
N HIS A 624 -27.21 -9.36 -24.49
CA HIS A 624 -27.87 -9.06 -25.76
C HIS A 624 -27.64 -7.62 -26.24
N ASN A 625 -27.10 -6.75 -25.38
CA ASN A 625 -26.87 -5.36 -25.71
C ASN A 625 -25.45 -5.11 -26.23
N GLN A 626 -25.27 -4.06 -27.01
CA GLN A 626 -23.96 -3.52 -27.28
C GLN A 626 -23.37 -2.91 -26.00
N SER A 627 -22.07 -3.12 -25.75
CA SER A 627 -21.43 -2.72 -24.49
C SER A 627 -21.62 -1.25 -24.07
N PRO A 628 -21.56 -0.24 -25.00
CA PRO A 628 -21.83 1.14 -24.60
C PRO A 628 -23.25 1.37 -24.07
N ARG A 629 -24.23 0.60 -24.55
CA ARG A 629 -25.62 0.71 -24.08
C ARG A 629 -25.78 0.27 -22.64
N ASN A 630 -25.04 -0.73 -22.20
CA ASN A 630 -24.98 -1.14 -20.81
C ASN A 630 -24.36 -0.04 -19.94
N THR A 631 -23.33 0.63 -20.43
CA THR A 631 -22.70 1.78 -19.73
C THR A 631 -23.70 2.94 -19.56
N TYR A 632 -24.41 3.29 -20.62
CA TYR A 632 -25.46 4.33 -20.57
C TYR A 632 -26.57 3.96 -19.59
N GLN A 633 -27.01 2.71 -19.59
CA GLN A 633 -28.04 2.25 -18.64
C GLN A 633 -27.55 2.34 -17.17
N CYS A 634 -26.29 2.01 -16.88
CA CYS A 634 -25.73 2.20 -15.55
C CYS A 634 -25.75 3.68 -15.12
N ALA A 635 -25.39 4.58 -16.01
CA ALA A 635 -25.43 6.01 -15.74
C ALA A 635 -26.86 6.51 -15.51
N MET A 636 -27.82 6.11 -16.34
CA MET A 636 -29.22 6.48 -16.21
C MET A 636 -29.88 5.87 -14.98
N GLY A 637 -29.57 4.62 -14.62
CA GLY A 637 -30.11 3.96 -13.43
C GLY A 637 -29.74 4.69 -12.13
N LYS A 638 -28.57 5.31 -12.07
CA LYS A 638 -28.14 6.14 -10.94
C LYS A 638 -28.94 7.46 -10.82
N GLN A 639 -29.55 7.91 -11.88
CA GLN A 639 -30.34 9.15 -11.96
C GLN A 639 -31.85 8.90 -11.93
N ALA A 640 -32.29 7.63 -11.91
CA ALA A 640 -33.70 7.26 -11.92
C ALA A 640 -34.36 7.59 -10.58
N MET A 641 -35.49 8.27 -10.65
CA MET A 641 -36.32 8.58 -9.49
C MET A 641 -37.18 7.36 -9.10
N GLY A 642 -37.07 6.90 -7.85
CA GLY A 642 -37.92 5.84 -7.32
C GLY A 642 -39.31 6.34 -6.94
N ALA A 643 -40.26 5.41 -6.81
CA ALA A 643 -41.65 5.71 -6.46
C ALA A 643 -41.78 6.45 -5.12
N VAL A 644 -40.96 6.10 -4.13
CA VAL A 644 -40.99 6.74 -2.79
C VAL A 644 -40.59 8.21 -2.88
N ALA A 645 -39.52 8.51 -3.62
CA ALA A 645 -39.05 9.89 -3.80
C ALA A 645 -40.06 10.73 -4.60
N PHE A 646 -40.67 10.14 -5.61
CA PHE A 646 -41.75 10.76 -6.38
C PHE A 646 -42.97 11.09 -5.50
N ASN A 647 -43.43 10.15 -4.68
CA ASN A 647 -44.57 10.35 -3.80
C ASN A 647 -44.33 11.36 -2.69
N GLN A 648 -43.08 11.54 -2.23
CA GLN A 648 -42.75 12.54 -1.22
C GLN A 648 -42.82 13.98 -1.77
N ASN A 649 -42.73 14.15 -3.07
CA ASN A 649 -42.75 15.47 -3.72
C ASN A 649 -44.18 15.88 -4.16
N ILE A 650 -45.17 15.01 -3.99
CA ILE A 650 -46.59 15.26 -4.20
C ILE A 650 -47.27 15.54 -2.87
#